data_248190fb9879de75cc866dd4876b06cd
#
_entry.id   248190fb9879de75cc866dd4876b06cd
#
_cell.length_a   1.000
_cell.length_b   1.000
_cell.length_c   1.000
_cell.angle_alpha   90.00
_cell.angle_beta   90.00
_cell.angle_gamma   90.00
#
_symmetry.space_group_name_H-M   'P 1'
#
loop_
_entity.id
_entity.type
_entity.pdbx_description
1 polymer ?
#
loop_
_entity_poly.entity_id
_entity_poly.type
_entity_poly.pdbx_seq_one_letter_code
_entity_poly.pdbx_strand_id
1 'polypeptide(L)'
;MNSILFLLGIAAASGLDAGAGYDENRDGGPTETPASDVSGDGAAGALSTADAKADAPAMGLLSGRVLTKGSRGAVPGAKLTATGTTGQRTTAESDDDGQFEMTLPCGAHALDVRAPGFEPLSLNRDACSNAAPLLIRLRARPNMPVYETIVVAPSDEPNLVLQRQELTTTPGSLGDPLRTIESLPGVATVAWPAPVYAIRGSNPGNTGYFLDDVQVPMLFHLALGPSVIHPYFFDSMAFYPGGYPAKYGRYVAGIVTAKTRAPAEDGLHASADVRLYDAGILVSAPWPDGKGSKEGKGGVTTAFRYSYTGALLSQIQHSVHLAYWDYQVRADRQVGEWRLSLLIMGSSDDLAYDLEAGSDKREYAIRFHRAGLRAGRALGKGRFSAQLTASADHSTAPIVQGYPITVDAYSVIPRAGYQHVTEHVDWEAGLDGQAQWFMPMAGVPMASTSDLALKRTALLAGAYGSAAIRAGSRLTLTPGLRFDSYTIGDTTRSDLGPRLAARLLLDDKTWLSLSGGRFSQAPSLAVQIPGAENFGLRLYGLQTSWQGAFGIGTRSIRSLEIEATGYLQRYVLTDMRDPTLKNHDPWSADFLVRRDARSYGLELMIRRPQTERVHGWISYTLARSERALGGGVLGPSDWDQRHILNAVLGYRVGSYTLGGRMHVNTGRPVLVRNDWDERFQRLPTFYQLDLRVERRMVFDAFTVDVYLEIVNATGTRTVLGLDQDPVTGQTTENSYRIVLPSLGIRAEL
;
A
#
# COMPACT_ATOMS: atom_id res chain seq x y z
N MET A 1 -25.22 -4.53 4.81
CA MET A 1 -25.07 -3.93 6.15
C MET A 1 -24.82 -5.01 7.20
N ASN A 2 -25.66 -6.04 7.31
CA ASN A 2 -25.45 -7.13 8.27
C ASN A 2 -24.14 -7.91 8.10
N SER A 3 -23.58 -8.06 6.90
CA SER A 3 -22.30 -8.73 6.69
C SER A 3 -21.10 -7.91 7.22
N ILE A 4 -21.17 -6.59 7.20
CA ILE A 4 -20.14 -5.71 7.80
C ILE A 4 -20.35 -5.65 9.32
N LEU A 5 -21.59 -5.53 9.77
CA LEU A 5 -21.95 -5.60 11.20
C LEU A 5 -21.62 -6.96 11.79
N PHE A 6 -21.68 -8.02 10.99
CA PHE A 6 -21.35 -9.37 11.37
C PHE A 6 -19.83 -9.59 11.54
N LEU A 7 -19.00 -8.99 10.67
CA LEU A 7 -17.55 -8.93 10.85
C LEU A 7 -17.15 -8.01 12.01
N LEU A 8 -17.98 -7.00 12.32
CA LEU A 8 -17.78 -6.04 13.42
C LEU A 8 -18.42 -6.50 14.74
N GLY A 9 -19.31 -7.50 14.71
CA GLY A 9 -19.91 -8.11 15.91
C GLY A 9 -18.88 -8.74 16.86
N ILE A 10 -17.68 -9.03 16.35
CA ILE A 10 -16.52 -9.46 17.17
C ILE A 10 -16.05 -8.35 18.11
N ALA A 11 -16.17 -7.08 17.69
CA ALA A 11 -15.79 -5.93 18.52
C ALA A 11 -16.87 -5.54 19.55
N ALA A 12 -18.13 -5.91 19.29
CA ALA A 12 -19.25 -5.62 20.21
C ALA A 12 -19.38 -6.60 21.39
N ALA A 13 -18.77 -7.81 21.28
CA ALA A 13 -18.75 -8.80 22.36
C ALA A 13 -17.70 -8.51 23.46
N SER A 14 -16.81 -7.51 23.27
CA SER A 14 -15.84 -7.11 24.26
C SER A 14 -16.31 -5.91 25.11
N GLY A 15 -17.39 -6.07 25.83
CA GLY A 15 -17.78 -5.19 26.92
C GLY A 15 -16.83 -5.38 28.11
N LEU A 16 -15.69 -4.72 28.08
CA LEU A 16 -14.77 -4.63 29.22
C LEU A 16 -15.02 -3.30 29.93
N ASP A 17 -15.80 -3.39 30.98
CA ASP A 17 -15.80 -2.43 32.08
C ASP A 17 -14.49 -2.64 32.88
N ALA A 18 -13.53 -1.76 32.72
CA ALA A 18 -12.32 -1.73 33.53
C ALA A 18 -12.56 -0.83 34.74
N GLY A 19 -12.96 -1.45 35.84
CA GLY A 19 -12.96 -0.85 37.17
C GLY A 19 -11.55 -0.64 37.66
N ALA A 20 -11.29 0.58 38.13
CA ALA A 20 -10.05 1.02 38.73
C ALA A 20 -9.74 0.32 40.06
N GLY A 21 -8.48 -0.02 40.28
CA GLY A 21 -7.91 -0.41 41.57
C GLY A 21 -6.48 0.12 41.70
N TYR A 22 -6.35 1.19 42.46
CA TYR A 22 -5.06 1.69 42.95
C TYR A 22 -4.47 0.71 43.96
N ASP A 23 -3.18 0.47 43.97
CA ASP A 23 -2.43 0.46 45.24
C ASP A 23 -0.94 0.78 45.06
N GLU A 24 -0.42 1.47 46.07
CA GLU A 24 0.87 2.14 46.18
C GLU A 24 2.00 1.22 46.74
N ASN A 25 3.22 1.72 46.56
CA ASN A 25 4.43 1.60 47.42
C ASN A 25 5.47 0.52 47.11
N ARG A 26 6.68 0.87 46.79
CA ARG A 26 7.81 1.25 47.68
C ARG A 26 9.18 1.21 46.97
N ASP A 27 9.89 2.32 47.16
CA ASP A 27 11.28 2.57 47.50
C ASP A 27 12.42 1.57 47.17
N GLY A 28 13.51 2.18 46.66
CA GLY A 28 14.87 1.65 46.80
C GLY A 28 15.87 2.33 45.83
N GLY A 29 16.51 3.38 46.31
CA GLY A 29 17.51 4.19 45.63
C GLY A 29 18.95 3.62 45.68
N PRO A 30 19.97 4.44 45.51
CA PRO A 30 20.99 4.22 44.46
C PRO A 30 22.36 3.84 45.02
N THR A 31 23.30 3.44 44.15
CA THR A 31 24.74 3.51 44.51
C THR A 31 25.63 3.83 43.30
N GLU A 32 26.52 4.70 43.61
CA GLU A 32 27.52 5.43 42.88
C GLU A 32 28.71 4.61 42.31
N THR A 33 29.30 5.19 41.30
CA THR A 33 30.68 5.27 40.77
C THR A 33 31.84 4.70 41.64
N PRO A 34 33.07 4.48 41.08
CA PRO A 34 33.92 5.57 40.54
C PRO A 34 34.86 5.27 39.37
N ALA A 35 35.41 6.37 38.88
CA ALA A 35 36.48 6.50 37.90
C ALA A 35 37.86 6.13 38.44
N SER A 36 38.82 5.82 37.55
CA SER A 36 40.23 5.97 37.84
C SER A 36 41.01 6.32 36.56
N ASP A 37 41.61 7.49 36.62
CA ASP A 37 42.72 7.99 35.83
C ASP A 37 43.99 7.13 35.99
N VAL A 38 44.78 7.02 34.93
CA VAL A 38 46.24 6.95 35.04
C VAL A 38 46.90 7.60 33.80
N SER A 39 47.63 8.64 34.07
CA SER A 39 48.63 9.32 33.27
C SER A 39 49.98 8.53 33.24
N GLY A 40 50.77 8.78 32.22
CA GLY A 40 52.15 8.30 32.20
C GLY A 40 52.98 8.77 31.03
N ASP A 41 53.85 9.71 31.33
CA ASP A 41 54.88 10.41 30.59
C ASP A 41 55.82 9.61 29.67
N GLY A 42 56.22 10.21 28.59
CA GLY A 42 57.55 10.83 28.30
C GLY A 42 58.67 9.90 27.86
N ALA A 43 59.25 10.24 26.71
CA ALA A 43 60.72 10.44 26.57
C ALA A 43 61.08 10.82 25.12
N ALA A 44 61.83 11.89 25.04
CA ALA A 44 62.53 12.36 23.84
C ALA A 44 63.81 11.54 23.57
N GLY A 45 64.16 11.40 22.29
CA GLY A 45 65.43 10.78 21.86
C GLY A 45 65.87 11.21 20.47
N ALA A 46 66.69 12.16 20.45
CA ALA A 46 67.80 12.56 19.59
C ALA A 46 67.85 12.23 18.08
N LEU A 47 68.19 13.29 17.37
CA LEU A 47 68.66 13.42 15.98
C LEU A 47 69.80 12.48 15.58
N SER A 48 69.71 11.95 14.37
CA SER A 48 70.83 11.57 13.54
C SER A 48 70.58 11.99 12.11
N THR A 49 71.38 12.94 11.64
CA THR A 49 71.48 13.35 10.23
C THR A 49 72.26 12.31 9.45
N ALA A 50 71.67 11.77 8.40
CA ALA A 50 72.40 11.10 7.31
C ALA A 50 71.78 11.50 5.97
N ASP A 51 72.61 12.05 5.14
CA ASP A 51 72.34 12.37 3.73
C ASP A 51 71.87 11.12 2.99
N ALA A 52 70.70 11.16 2.39
CA ALA A 52 70.24 10.13 1.46
C ALA A 52 69.77 10.80 0.16
N LYS A 53 70.38 10.37 -0.93
CA LYS A 53 69.93 10.54 -2.32
C LYS A 53 68.44 10.33 -2.42
N ALA A 54 67.74 11.25 -3.07
CA ALA A 54 66.32 11.15 -3.37
C ALA A 54 66.06 9.95 -4.33
N ASP A 55 65.81 8.76 -3.80
CA ASP A 55 65.12 7.69 -4.51
C ASP A 55 63.69 8.15 -4.71
N ALA A 56 63.11 7.92 -5.93
CA ALA A 56 61.72 8.18 -6.22
C ALA A 56 60.86 7.48 -5.15
N PRO A 57 59.88 8.16 -4.56
CA PRO A 57 59.07 7.58 -3.47
C PRO A 57 58.42 6.28 -3.94
N ALA A 58 58.52 5.22 -3.16
CA ALA A 58 57.81 3.97 -3.42
C ALA A 58 56.30 4.28 -3.50
N MET A 59 55.65 3.72 -4.54
CA MET A 59 54.22 3.94 -4.80
C MET A 59 53.41 2.78 -4.27
N GLY A 60 52.34 3.06 -3.56
CA GLY A 60 51.32 2.08 -3.08
C GLY A 60 50.00 2.24 -3.81
N LEU A 61 49.31 1.12 -4.05
CA LEU A 61 47.95 1.09 -4.59
C LEU A 61 46.95 1.06 -3.43
N LEU A 62 46.16 2.14 -3.29
CA LEU A 62 45.03 2.17 -2.38
C LEU A 62 43.75 1.88 -3.15
N SER A 63 43.10 0.74 -2.87
CA SER A 63 41.83 0.35 -3.46
C SER A 63 40.78 0.12 -2.39
N GLY A 64 39.50 0.22 -2.77
CA GLY A 64 38.43 0.02 -1.84
C GLY A 64 37.05 0.22 -2.45
N ARG A 65 36.08 0.31 -1.58
CA ARG A 65 34.67 0.50 -1.97
C ARG A 65 34.01 1.56 -1.09
N VAL A 66 33.24 2.47 -1.73
CA VAL A 66 32.43 3.48 -1.05
C VAL A 66 30.99 3.01 -1.01
N LEU A 67 30.43 2.85 0.19
CA LEU A 67 29.09 2.37 0.43
C LEU A 67 28.30 3.36 1.28
N THR A 68 26.98 3.28 1.20
CA THR A 68 26.07 4.00 2.10
C THR A 68 26.10 3.35 3.49
N LYS A 69 26.28 4.14 4.53
CA LYS A 69 26.20 3.68 5.92
C LYS A 69 24.77 3.24 6.22
N GLY A 70 24.60 2.01 6.70
CA GLY A 70 23.31 1.40 7.02
C GLY A 70 22.78 0.52 5.90
N SER A 71 22.51 1.04 4.71
CA SER A 71 21.92 0.28 3.60
C SER A 71 22.91 -0.50 2.75
N ARG A 72 24.21 -0.24 2.90
CA ARG A 72 25.29 -0.85 2.11
C ARG A 72 25.23 -0.63 0.60
N GLY A 73 24.32 0.20 0.12
CA GLY A 73 24.24 0.54 -1.30
C GLY A 73 25.52 1.18 -1.78
N ALA A 74 25.97 0.85 -3.01
CA ALA A 74 27.10 1.49 -3.65
C ALA A 74 26.89 3.00 -3.75
N VAL A 75 27.96 3.78 -3.62
CA VAL A 75 27.93 5.22 -3.83
C VAL A 75 28.78 5.53 -5.06
N PRO A 76 28.18 5.62 -6.26
CA PRO A 76 28.88 5.97 -7.48
C PRO A 76 29.24 7.47 -7.49
N GLY A 77 30.31 7.82 -8.20
CA GLY A 77 30.74 9.19 -8.35
C GLY A 77 31.24 9.86 -7.05
N ALA A 78 31.60 9.07 -6.04
CA ALA A 78 32.21 9.59 -4.84
C ALA A 78 33.64 10.06 -5.13
N LYS A 79 33.91 11.33 -4.88
CA LYS A 79 35.22 11.92 -5.11
C LYS A 79 36.11 11.75 -3.87
N LEU A 80 37.22 11.02 -4.05
CA LEU A 80 38.22 10.77 -3.03
C LEU A 80 39.42 11.65 -3.31
N THR A 81 39.89 12.39 -2.29
CA THR A 81 41.06 13.26 -2.39
C THR A 81 42.08 12.86 -1.30
N ALA A 82 43.15 12.25 -1.68
CA ALA A 82 44.27 11.95 -0.78
C ALA A 82 45.26 13.12 -0.74
N THR A 83 45.61 13.58 0.45
CA THR A 83 46.60 14.62 0.67
C THR A 83 47.76 14.04 1.48
N GLY A 84 48.93 13.97 0.90
CA GLY A 84 50.14 13.51 1.57
C GLY A 84 50.75 14.57 2.52
N THR A 85 51.69 14.16 3.34
CA THR A 85 52.41 15.02 4.31
C THR A 85 53.14 16.20 3.64
N THR A 86 53.51 16.09 2.36
CA THR A 86 54.13 17.13 1.53
C THR A 86 53.12 18.09 0.88
N GLY A 87 51.82 17.90 1.13
CA GLY A 87 50.75 18.69 0.51
C GLY A 87 50.36 18.23 -0.90
N GLN A 88 50.99 17.21 -1.45
CA GLN A 88 50.63 16.62 -2.75
C GLN A 88 49.21 16.01 -2.67
N ARG A 89 48.36 16.31 -3.67
CA ARG A 89 46.98 15.82 -3.75
C ARG A 89 46.82 14.89 -4.94
N THR A 90 46.19 13.73 -4.69
CA THR A 90 45.75 12.78 -5.70
C THR A 90 44.25 12.56 -5.57
N THR A 91 43.53 12.48 -6.68
CA THR A 91 42.09 12.31 -6.69
C THR A 91 41.71 11.05 -7.44
N ALA A 92 40.69 10.35 -6.96
CA ALA A 92 40.00 9.29 -7.65
C ALA A 92 38.48 9.45 -7.51
N GLU A 93 37.73 8.77 -8.32
CA GLU A 93 36.26 8.73 -8.28
C GLU A 93 35.79 7.30 -8.26
N SER A 94 34.77 6.98 -7.47
CA SER A 94 34.20 5.64 -7.42
C SER A 94 33.33 5.34 -8.64
N ASP A 95 33.40 4.12 -9.14
CA ASP A 95 32.58 3.61 -10.25
C ASP A 95 31.11 3.31 -9.81
N ASP A 96 30.31 2.75 -10.73
CA ASP A 96 28.91 2.42 -10.49
C ASP A 96 28.70 1.42 -9.36
N ASP A 97 29.69 0.57 -9.07
CA ASP A 97 29.72 -0.38 -7.96
C ASP A 97 30.31 0.21 -6.67
N GLY A 98 30.64 1.52 -6.69
CA GLY A 98 31.29 2.23 -5.60
C GLY A 98 32.77 1.89 -5.43
N GLN A 99 33.41 1.14 -6.35
CA GLN A 99 34.82 0.76 -6.27
C GLN A 99 35.71 1.94 -6.68
N PHE A 100 36.84 2.07 -6.04
CA PHE A 100 37.86 3.07 -6.40
C PHE A 100 39.26 2.49 -6.29
N GLU A 101 40.17 3.05 -7.09
CA GLU A 101 41.60 2.77 -7.04
C GLU A 101 42.38 4.05 -7.18
N MET A 102 43.46 4.22 -6.40
CA MET A 102 44.37 5.35 -6.49
C MET A 102 45.79 4.91 -6.14
N THR A 103 46.75 5.38 -6.94
CA THR A 103 48.19 5.16 -6.69
C THR A 103 48.76 6.34 -5.95
N LEU A 104 49.35 6.11 -4.78
CA LEU A 104 49.84 7.15 -3.86
C LEU A 104 51.30 6.85 -3.49
N PRO A 105 52.14 7.87 -3.22
CA PRO A 105 53.42 7.66 -2.57
C PRO A 105 53.20 6.94 -1.21
N CYS A 106 54.15 6.07 -0.83
CA CYS A 106 54.11 5.44 0.49
C CYS A 106 54.13 6.48 1.61
N GLY A 107 53.33 6.23 2.64
CA GLY A 107 53.21 7.09 3.83
C GLY A 107 51.78 7.47 4.17
N ALA A 108 51.65 8.25 5.23
CA ALA A 108 50.33 8.65 5.74
C ALA A 108 49.69 9.73 4.85
N HIS A 109 48.45 9.50 4.47
CA HIS A 109 47.62 10.40 3.69
C HIS A 109 46.32 10.71 4.43
N ALA A 110 45.92 12.00 4.42
CA ALA A 110 44.57 12.39 4.77
C ALA A 110 43.69 12.17 3.54
N LEU A 111 42.69 11.26 3.67
CA LEU A 111 41.74 10.92 2.61
C LEU A 111 40.41 11.61 2.89
N ASP A 112 40.08 12.60 2.09
CA ASP A 112 38.76 13.27 2.07
C ASP A 112 37.85 12.62 1.04
N VAL A 113 36.67 12.16 1.49
CA VAL A 113 35.67 11.50 0.62
C VAL A 113 34.41 12.36 0.62
N ARG A 114 33.96 12.71 -0.60
CA ARG A 114 32.76 13.54 -0.81
C ARG A 114 31.91 12.95 -1.91
N ALA A 115 30.60 12.82 -1.67
CA ALA A 115 29.63 12.45 -2.69
C ALA A 115 28.40 13.36 -2.57
N PRO A 116 27.70 13.66 -3.69
CA PRO A 116 26.42 14.38 -3.65
C PRO A 116 25.43 13.63 -2.75
N GLY A 117 24.77 14.34 -1.85
CA GLY A 117 23.78 13.71 -0.94
C GLY A 117 24.34 13.06 0.32
N PHE A 118 25.67 13.06 0.50
CA PHE A 118 26.31 12.44 1.66
C PHE A 118 27.05 13.47 2.53
N GLU A 119 27.24 13.15 3.80
CA GLU A 119 28.11 13.88 4.69
C GLU A 119 29.57 13.60 4.29
N PRO A 120 30.46 14.61 4.22
CA PRO A 120 31.86 14.39 3.91
C PRO A 120 32.52 13.56 5.02
N LEU A 121 33.41 12.66 4.64
CA LEU A 121 34.18 11.84 5.56
C LEU A 121 35.67 12.07 5.34
N SER A 122 36.40 12.33 6.42
CA SER A 122 37.87 12.42 6.40
C SER A 122 38.46 11.31 7.26
N LEU A 123 39.45 10.61 6.76
CA LEU A 123 40.15 9.52 7.43
C LEU A 123 41.65 9.52 7.05
N ASN A 124 42.49 8.99 7.92
CA ASN A 124 43.93 8.87 7.65
C ASN A 124 44.27 7.45 7.24
N ARG A 125 45.07 7.28 6.19
CA ARG A 125 45.54 6.00 5.68
C ARG A 125 46.99 6.04 5.24
N ASP A 126 47.69 4.92 5.45
CA ASP A 126 49.04 4.72 4.90
C ASP A 126 48.88 3.93 3.59
N ALA A 127 49.46 4.47 2.51
CA ALA A 127 49.31 3.90 1.17
C ALA A 127 50.06 2.59 0.94
N CYS A 128 51.06 2.27 1.79
CA CYS A 128 51.89 1.06 1.64
C CYS A 128 51.77 0.04 2.80
N SER A 129 50.92 0.31 3.79
CA SER A 129 50.55 -0.73 4.75
C SER A 129 49.73 -1.80 4.05
N ASN A 130 50.10 -3.07 4.21
CA ASN A 130 49.38 -4.26 3.66
C ASN A 130 47.95 -4.31 4.16
N ALA A 131 47.10 -3.45 3.68
CA ALA A 131 45.74 -3.34 4.10
C ALA A 131 44.82 -4.00 3.07
N ALA A 132 43.87 -4.78 3.57
CA ALA A 132 42.70 -5.20 2.83
C ALA A 132 42.00 -4.01 2.14
N PRO A 133 41.29 -4.18 1.04
CA PRO A 133 40.56 -3.13 0.35
C PRO A 133 39.77 -2.27 1.33
N LEU A 134 39.89 -0.96 1.20
CA LEU A 134 39.30 -0.01 2.14
C LEU A 134 37.76 0.06 1.98
N LEU A 135 37.04 -0.21 3.04
CA LEU A 135 35.58 -0.08 3.04
C LEU A 135 35.16 1.25 3.67
N ILE A 136 34.75 2.18 2.83
CA ILE A 136 34.32 3.55 3.21
C ILE A 136 32.80 3.56 3.29
N ARG A 137 32.23 4.01 4.42
CA ARG A 137 30.78 4.12 4.62
C ARG A 137 30.40 5.58 4.81
N LEU A 138 29.72 6.15 3.80
CA LEU A 138 29.22 7.53 3.83
C LEU A 138 27.81 7.57 4.41
N ARG A 139 27.58 8.54 5.30
CA ARG A 139 26.27 8.80 5.87
C ARG A 139 25.46 9.67 4.91
N ALA A 140 24.31 9.19 4.47
CA ALA A 140 23.40 9.98 3.66
C ALA A 140 22.89 11.19 4.46
N ARG A 141 22.85 12.36 3.82
CA ARG A 141 22.24 13.55 4.42
C ARG A 141 20.72 13.37 4.48
N PRO A 142 20.06 13.72 5.59
CA PRO A 142 18.63 13.46 5.78
C PRO A 142 17.68 14.10 4.76
N ASN A 143 18.17 15.02 3.92
CA ASN A 143 17.38 15.92 3.08
C ASN A 143 17.61 15.76 1.59
N MET A 144 18.27 14.71 1.12
CA MET A 144 18.37 14.48 -0.32
C MET A 144 17.45 13.33 -0.74
N PRO A 145 16.63 13.52 -1.79
CA PRO A 145 15.92 12.43 -2.39
C PRO A 145 16.95 11.43 -2.94
N VAL A 146 16.80 10.17 -2.61
CA VAL A 146 17.38 9.10 -3.41
C VAL A 146 16.67 9.24 -4.77
N TYR A 147 17.39 9.68 -5.79
CA TYR A 147 16.86 9.82 -7.14
C TYR A 147 16.66 8.41 -7.70
N GLU A 148 15.55 7.78 -7.35
CA GLU A 148 14.94 6.80 -8.22
C GLU A 148 14.10 7.58 -9.22
N THR A 149 14.62 7.77 -10.42
CA THR A 149 13.86 8.32 -11.53
C THR A 149 12.81 7.28 -11.93
N ILE A 150 11.63 7.37 -11.31
CA ILE A 150 10.48 6.66 -11.83
C ILE A 150 10.12 7.38 -13.12
N VAL A 151 10.51 6.82 -14.24
CA VAL A 151 9.96 7.21 -15.54
C VAL A 151 8.53 6.70 -15.59
N VAL A 152 7.63 7.46 -15.01
CA VAL A 152 6.19 7.29 -15.26
C VAL A 152 5.98 7.76 -16.68
N ALA A 153 5.52 6.87 -17.57
CA ALA A 153 5.13 7.27 -18.90
C ALA A 153 4.06 8.37 -18.80
N PRO A 154 4.20 9.52 -19.50
CA PRO A 154 3.32 10.68 -19.34
C PRO A 154 1.84 10.41 -19.61
N SER A 155 1.52 9.28 -20.24
CA SER A 155 0.16 8.91 -20.66
C SER A 155 -0.74 8.37 -19.53
N ASP A 156 -0.16 7.92 -18.42
CA ASP A 156 -0.89 7.20 -17.38
C ASP A 156 -0.66 7.83 -15.99
N GLU A 157 -0.54 9.18 -15.92
CA GLU A 157 -0.33 9.84 -14.64
C GLU A 157 -1.51 9.52 -13.70
N PRO A 158 -1.28 8.77 -12.61
CA PRO A 158 -2.28 8.58 -11.58
C PRO A 158 -2.58 9.92 -10.91
N ASN A 159 -3.80 10.08 -10.41
CA ASN A 159 -4.16 11.29 -9.67
C ASN A 159 -3.24 11.50 -8.47
N LEU A 160 -2.73 10.40 -7.87
CA LEU A 160 -1.79 10.48 -6.75
C LEU A 160 -0.86 9.26 -6.72
N VAL A 161 0.44 9.52 -6.57
CA VAL A 161 1.46 8.50 -6.30
C VAL A 161 2.06 8.74 -4.93
N LEU A 162 2.06 7.72 -4.09
CA LEU A 162 2.76 7.69 -2.81
C LEU A 162 3.97 6.76 -2.89
N GLN A 163 5.11 7.25 -2.41
CA GLN A 163 6.34 6.49 -2.35
C GLN A 163 6.43 5.65 -1.07
N ARG A 164 7.25 4.60 -1.08
CA ARG A 164 7.41 3.67 0.05
C ARG A 164 7.59 4.39 1.40
N GLN A 165 8.41 5.43 1.44
CA GLN A 165 8.67 6.14 2.69
C GLN A 165 7.40 6.82 3.23
N GLU A 166 6.57 7.42 2.39
CA GLU A 166 5.29 8.00 2.78
C GLU A 166 4.33 6.91 3.28
N LEU A 167 4.32 5.77 2.57
CA LEU A 167 3.45 4.64 2.89
C LEU A 167 3.75 3.99 4.24
N THR A 168 5.03 3.89 4.63
CA THR A 168 5.44 3.15 5.85
C THR A 168 5.56 4.02 7.10
N THR A 169 5.62 5.36 6.96
CA THR A 169 5.81 6.27 8.10
C THR A 169 4.58 7.11 8.42
N THR A 170 3.48 6.95 7.69
CA THR A 170 2.22 7.65 7.97
C THR A 170 1.68 7.26 9.35
N PRO A 171 1.45 8.22 10.27
CA PRO A 171 0.84 7.95 11.56
C PRO A 171 -0.58 7.36 11.41
N GLY A 172 -0.98 6.47 12.30
CA GLY A 172 -2.28 5.78 12.26
C GLY A 172 -2.32 4.61 11.29
N SER A 173 -1.28 4.41 10.49
CA SER A 173 -1.20 3.26 9.57
C SER A 173 -0.71 1.98 10.25
N LEU A 174 -0.20 2.04 11.47
CA LEU A 174 0.45 0.93 12.16
C LEU A 174 1.64 0.34 11.37
N GLY A 175 2.29 1.17 10.54
CA GLY A 175 3.34 0.76 9.62
C GLY A 175 2.85 -0.04 8.41
N ASP A 176 1.55 -0.02 8.12
CA ASP A 176 0.93 -0.71 7.00
C ASP A 176 0.69 0.26 5.83
N PRO A 177 1.34 0.06 4.68
CA PRO A 177 1.23 0.93 3.51
C PRO A 177 -0.19 1.13 2.99
N LEU A 178 -1.02 0.07 2.99
CA LEU A 178 -2.36 0.12 2.42
C LEU A 178 -3.36 0.85 3.31
N ARG A 179 -3.12 0.95 4.62
CA ARG A 179 -3.91 1.80 5.51
C ARG A 179 -3.75 3.31 5.21
N THR A 180 -2.70 3.71 4.52
CA THR A 180 -2.51 5.10 4.10
C THR A 180 -3.61 5.56 3.12
N ILE A 181 -4.27 4.62 2.41
CA ILE A 181 -5.39 4.91 1.50
C ILE A 181 -6.50 5.70 2.20
N GLU A 182 -6.77 5.43 3.48
CA GLU A 182 -7.84 6.11 4.22
C GLU A 182 -7.61 7.62 4.40
N SER A 183 -6.37 8.09 4.24
CA SER A 183 -6.01 9.51 4.34
C SER A 183 -6.04 10.26 3.00
N LEU A 184 -6.42 9.58 1.89
CA LEU A 184 -6.46 10.17 0.57
C LEU A 184 -7.80 10.86 0.28
N PRO A 185 -7.82 11.87 -0.63
CA PRO A 185 -9.07 12.53 -0.98
C PRO A 185 -10.05 11.56 -1.67
N GLY A 186 -11.34 11.73 -1.41
CA GLY A 186 -12.40 10.89 -1.96
C GLY A 186 -12.59 9.54 -1.26
N VAL A 187 -11.80 9.22 -0.23
CA VAL A 187 -11.86 7.95 0.50
C VAL A 187 -12.61 8.12 1.81
N ALA A 188 -13.68 7.37 1.98
CA ALA A 188 -14.44 7.27 3.21
C ALA A 188 -14.17 5.94 3.90
N THR A 189 -13.85 5.97 5.20
CA THR A 189 -13.75 4.77 6.03
C THR A 189 -15.12 4.44 6.60
N VAL A 190 -15.57 3.21 6.44
CA VAL A 190 -16.92 2.79 6.81
C VAL A 190 -17.10 2.71 8.33
N ALA A 191 -16.15 2.10 9.00
CA ALA A 191 -16.13 1.97 10.47
C ALA A 191 -14.69 1.65 10.92
N TRP A 192 -14.09 2.51 11.71
CA TRP A 192 -12.79 2.24 12.30
C TRP A 192 -12.92 1.14 13.38
N PRO A 193 -11.99 0.16 13.52
CA PRO A 193 -10.69 0.02 12.86
C PRO A 193 -10.71 -0.73 11.53
N ALA A 194 -11.89 -1.08 10.98
CA ALA A 194 -12.00 -1.81 9.73
C ALA A 194 -11.55 -0.95 8.53
N PRO A 195 -10.47 -1.34 7.82
CA PRO A 195 -9.99 -0.61 6.65
C PRO A 195 -10.83 -0.96 5.40
N VAL A 196 -12.13 -0.73 5.49
CA VAL A 196 -13.08 -0.89 4.39
C VAL A 196 -13.34 0.48 3.77
N TYR A 197 -12.89 0.68 2.54
CA TYR A 197 -12.85 1.98 1.88
C TYR A 197 -13.96 2.14 0.84
N ALA A 198 -14.79 3.15 1.02
CA ALA A 198 -15.74 3.60 0.02
C ALA A 198 -15.13 4.78 -0.75
N ILE A 199 -14.84 4.61 -2.04
CA ILE A 199 -14.22 5.65 -2.87
C ILE A 199 -15.33 6.46 -3.55
N ARG A 200 -15.32 7.78 -3.32
CA ARG A 200 -16.33 8.73 -3.82
C ARG A 200 -17.77 8.26 -3.54
N GLY A 201 -17.98 7.65 -2.37
CA GLY A 201 -19.30 7.16 -1.94
C GLY A 201 -19.82 5.95 -2.71
N SER A 202 -18.98 5.21 -3.43
CA SER A 202 -19.31 3.93 -4.06
C SER A 202 -19.10 2.78 -3.09
N ASN A 203 -19.79 1.67 -3.34
CA ASN A 203 -19.61 0.42 -2.61
C ASN A 203 -18.12 -0.02 -2.65
N PRO A 204 -17.51 -0.40 -1.51
CA PRO A 204 -16.11 -0.86 -1.46
C PRO A 204 -15.76 -1.97 -2.45
N GLY A 205 -16.65 -2.92 -2.70
CA GLY A 205 -16.46 -3.99 -3.69
C GLY A 205 -16.37 -3.53 -5.15
N ASN A 206 -16.63 -2.26 -5.43
CA ASN A 206 -16.53 -1.67 -6.76
C ASN A 206 -15.12 -1.12 -7.09
N THR A 207 -14.17 -1.27 -6.18
CA THR A 207 -12.78 -0.82 -6.34
C THR A 207 -11.84 -1.99 -6.60
N GLY A 208 -10.96 -1.84 -7.59
CA GLY A 208 -9.95 -2.84 -7.93
C GLY A 208 -8.61 -2.57 -7.26
N TYR A 209 -7.97 -3.65 -6.80
CA TYR A 209 -6.66 -3.59 -6.14
C TYR A 209 -5.67 -4.49 -6.87
N PHE A 210 -4.50 -3.95 -7.22
CA PHE A 210 -3.49 -4.65 -8.00
C PHE A 210 -2.09 -4.47 -7.41
N LEU A 211 -1.31 -5.54 -7.43
CA LEU A 211 0.12 -5.55 -7.13
C LEU A 211 0.87 -6.08 -8.35
N ASP A 212 1.72 -5.24 -8.99
CA ASP A 212 2.38 -5.55 -10.26
C ASP A 212 1.42 -6.10 -11.32
N ASP A 213 0.22 -5.51 -11.44
CA ASP A 213 -0.90 -5.90 -12.31
C ASP A 213 -1.55 -7.26 -11.99
N VAL A 214 -1.15 -7.92 -10.90
CA VAL A 214 -1.83 -9.09 -10.32
C VAL A 214 -2.93 -8.60 -9.37
N GLN A 215 -4.16 -9.07 -9.56
CA GLN A 215 -5.28 -8.71 -8.69
C GLN A 215 -5.08 -9.25 -7.28
N VAL A 216 -5.26 -8.38 -6.28
CA VAL A 216 -5.30 -8.72 -4.86
C VAL A 216 -6.78 -8.81 -4.46
N PRO A 217 -7.30 -9.98 -4.14
CA PRO A 217 -8.75 -10.17 -3.93
C PRO A 217 -9.23 -9.59 -2.60
N MET A 218 -8.36 -9.51 -1.60
CA MET A 218 -8.64 -8.95 -0.29
C MET A 218 -7.38 -8.22 0.20
N LEU A 219 -7.54 -6.95 0.63
CA LEU A 219 -6.38 -6.14 1.04
C LEU A 219 -5.90 -6.44 2.46
N PHE A 220 -6.79 -6.79 3.36
CA PHE A 220 -6.54 -6.86 4.80
C PHE A 220 -7.01 -8.18 5.37
N HIS A 221 -6.23 -8.76 6.26
CA HIS A 221 -6.57 -9.97 6.99
C HIS A 221 -7.93 -9.82 7.68
N LEU A 222 -8.85 -10.71 7.41
CA LEU A 222 -10.22 -10.71 7.97
C LEU A 222 -10.96 -9.36 7.82
N ALA A 223 -10.58 -8.54 6.84
CA ALA A 223 -11.07 -7.18 6.63
C ALA A 223 -10.87 -6.20 7.82
N LEU A 224 -10.12 -6.58 8.85
CA LEU A 224 -9.89 -5.79 10.08
C LEU A 224 -8.40 -5.65 10.41
N GLY A 225 -7.61 -6.66 10.08
CA GLY A 225 -6.20 -6.78 10.42
C GLY A 225 -5.26 -5.91 9.59
N PRO A 226 -3.96 -6.21 9.59
CA PRO A 226 -3.00 -5.60 8.68
C PRO A 226 -3.22 -6.07 7.24
N SER A 227 -2.60 -5.39 6.29
CA SER A 227 -2.68 -5.79 4.87
C SER A 227 -2.04 -7.16 4.64
N VAL A 228 -2.51 -7.87 3.62
CA VAL A 228 -2.03 -9.21 3.23
C VAL A 228 -0.69 -9.18 2.49
N ILE A 229 0.00 -8.05 2.47
CA ILE A 229 1.28 -7.85 1.81
C ILE A 229 2.26 -7.24 2.80
N HIS A 230 3.47 -7.81 2.87
CA HIS A 230 4.52 -7.34 3.76
C HIS A 230 4.87 -5.86 3.47
N PRO A 231 4.94 -4.96 4.48
CA PRO A 231 5.11 -3.51 4.28
C PRO A 231 6.33 -3.12 3.44
N TYR A 232 7.44 -3.85 3.55
CA TYR A 232 8.69 -3.54 2.85
C TYR A 232 8.81 -4.19 1.47
N PHE A 233 7.79 -4.94 1.07
CA PHE A 233 7.68 -5.46 -0.28
C PHE A 233 7.20 -4.41 -1.28
N PHE A 234 6.58 -3.32 -0.80
CA PHE A 234 6.12 -2.19 -1.61
C PHE A 234 7.26 -1.25 -2.00
N ASP A 235 7.15 -0.74 -3.23
CA ASP A 235 7.94 0.37 -3.75
C ASP A 235 7.10 1.66 -3.80
N SER A 236 5.96 1.59 -4.47
CA SER A 236 5.05 2.73 -4.65
C SER A 236 3.61 2.26 -4.78
N MET A 237 2.68 3.19 -4.55
CA MET A 237 1.25 2.99 -4.74
C MET A 237 0.67 4.15 -5.56
N ALA A 238 -0.14 3.83 -6.56
CA ALA A 238 -0.87 4.79 -7.35
C ALA A 238 -2.37 4.65 -7.11
N PHE A 239 -3.05 5.77 -6.93
CA PHE A 239 -4.46 5.85 -6.63
C PHE A 239 -5.23 6.59 -7.71
N TYR A 240 -6.28 5.94 -8.23
CA TYR A 240 -7.23 6.48 -9.20
C TYR A 240 -8.63 6.44 -8.59
N PRO A 241 -9.16 7.54 -8.06
CA PRO A 241 -10.52 7.57 -7.49
C PRO A 241 -11.62 7.49 -8.55
N GLY A 242 -11.26 7.53 -9.83
CA GLY A 242 -12.08 7.42 -11.02
C GLY A 242 -11.29 7.80 -12.26
N GLY A 243 -11.86 7.64 -13.44
CA GLY A 243 -11.23 8.03 -14.72
C GLY A 243 -9.93 7.26 -15.02
N TYR A 244 -9.76 6.06 -14.50
CA TYR A 244 -8.54 5.28 -14.60
C TYR A 244 -8.23 4.78 -16.04
N PRO A 245 -6.96 4.47 -16.38
CA PRO A 245 -6.50 4.11 -17.73
C PRO A 245 -7.22 2.89 -18.35
N ALA A 246 -7.25 2.82 -19.67
CA ALA A 246 -7.95 1.76 -20.42
C ALA A 246 -7.40 0.35 -20.15
N LYS A 247 -6.13 0.21 -19.75
CA LYS A 247 -5.52 -1.07 -19.39
C LYS A 247 -6.16 -1.75 -18.17
N TYR A 248 -6.85 -0.97 -17.31
CA TYR A 248 -7.64 -1.51 -16.20
C TYR A 248 -9.11 -1.57 -16.57
N GLY A 249 -9.82 -2.59 -16.16
CA GLY A 249 -11.23 -2.78 -16.41
C GLY A 249 -11.93 -3.55 -15.32
N ARG A 250 -13.25 -3.74 -15.50
CA ARG A 250 -14.10 -4.58 -14.66
C ARG A 250 -14.29 -4.06 -13.23
N TYR A 251 -14.20 -2.72 -13.05
CA TYR A 251 -14.53 -1.99 -11.81
C TYR A 251 -15.29 -0.72 -12.15
N VAL A 252 -16.29 -0.36 -11.34
CA VAL A 252 -17.13 0.83 -11.61
C VAL A 252 -16.82 2.03 -10.71
N ALA A 253 -15.91 1.89 -9.72
CA ALA A 253 -15.47 2.99 -8.88
C ALA A 253 -14.03 3.42 -9.19
N GLY A 254 -13.07 2.96 -8.42
CA GLY A 254 -11.67 3.34 -8.51
C GLY A 254 -10.71 2.16 -8.69
N ILE A 255 -9.45 2.50 -8.87
CA ILE A 255 -8.34 1.54 -8.93
C ILE A 255 -7.24 1.99 -7.96
N VAL A 256 -6.72 1.05 -7.19
CA VAL A 256 -5.46 1.17 -6.45
C VAL A 256 -4.47 0.18 -7.05
N THR A 257 -3.34 0.66 -7.49
CA THR A 257 -2.27 -0.21 -7.98
C THR A 257 -0.99 0.06 -7.21
N ALA A 258 -0.31 -0.99 -6.83
CA ALA A 258 0.97 -0.91 -6.15
C ALA A 258 2.05 -1.63 -6.96
N LYS A 259 3.27 -1.15 -6.82
CA LYS A 259 4.45 -1.81 -7.37
C LYS A 259 5.26 -2.41 -6.24
N THR A 260 5.81 -3.59 -6.50
CA THR A 260 6.74 -4.24 -5.58
C THR A 260 8.16 -3.72 -5.82
N ARG A 261 8.96 -3.74 -4.77
CA ARG A 261 10.40 -3.44 -4.86
C ARG A 261 11.10 -4.45 -5.75
N ALA A 262 11.93 -3.98 -6.67
CA ALA A 262 12.78 -4.85 -7.45
C ALA A 262 13.75 -5.62 -6.52
N PRO A 263 14.06 -6.89 -6.82
CA PRO A 263 15.08 -7.64 -6.08
C PRO A 263 16.43 -6.94 -6.11
N ALA A 264 17.19 -7.08 -5.03
CA ALA A 264 18.53 -6.52 -4.93
C ALA A 264 19.48 -7.17 -5.94
N GLU A 265 20.28 -6.35 -6.61
CA GLU A 265 21.30 -6.78 -7.57
C GLU A 265 22.74 -6.59 -7.03
N ASP A 266 22.89 -5.85 -5.93
CA ASP A 266 24.17 -5.42 -5.35
C ASP A 266 24.63 -6.24 -4.15
N GLY A 267 23.81 -7.13 -3.62
CA GLY A 267 24.17 -7.95 -2.46
C GLY A 267 22.95 -8.47 -1.69
N LEU A 268 23.23 -9.11 -0.57
CA LEU A 268 22.20 -9.58 0.34
C LEU A 268 21.63 -8.41 1.16
N HIS A 269 20.32 -8.20 1.07
CA HIS A 269 19.57 -7.30 1.93
C HIS A 269 18.54 -8.10 2.71
N ALA A 270 18.36 -7.75 3.97
CA ALA A 270 17.36 -8.37 4.81
C ALA A 270 16.66 -7.30 5.68
N SER A 271 15.39 -7.48 5.95
CA SER A 271 14.70 -6.73 6.97
C SER A 271 13.89 -7.66 7.85
N ALA A 272 13.87 -7.37 9.14
CA ALA A 272 13.01 -8.04 10.10
C ALA A 272 12.24 -7.00 10.89
N ASP A 273 10.95 -7.22 11.09
CA ASP A 273 10.10 -6.35 11.89
C ASP A 273 9.28 -7.17 12.90
N VAL A 274 9.16 -6.61 14.08
CA VAL A 274 8.32 -7.15 15.16
C VAL A 274 7.42 -6.04 15.63
N ARG A 275 6.12 -6.28 15.57
CA ARG A 275 5.07 -5.36 16.02
C ARG A 275 4.25 -6.00 17.12
N LEU A 276 3.37 -5.25 17.74
CA LEU A 276 2.53 -5.77 18.84
C LEU A 276 1.71 -7.01 18.45
N TYR A 277 1.34 -7.15 17.19
CA TYR A 277 0.37 -8.15 16.73
C TYR A 277 0.93 -9.15 15.69
N ASP A 278 2.11 -8.92 15.11
CA ASP A 278 2.76 -9.81 14.14
C ASP A 278 4.28 -9.61 14.08
N ALA A 279 4.94 -10.54 13.42
CA ALA A 279 6.35 -10.44 13.07
C ALA A 279 6.55 -10.81 11.61
N GLY A 280 7.48 -10.12 10.94
CA GLY A 280 7.79 -10.30 9.54
C GLY A 280 9.29 -10.35 9.25
N ILE A 281 9.62 -10.98 8.15
CA ILE A 281 10.96 -11.03 7.59
C ILE A 281 10.90 -10.85 6.07
N LEU A 282 11.85 -10.09 5.54
CA LEU A 282 12.05 -9.97 4.10
C LEU A 282 13.54 -10.17 3.81
N VAL A 283 13.85 -10.96 2.79
CA VAL A 283 15.22 -11.21 2.31
C VAL A 283 15.25 -10.97 0.81
N SER A 284 16.24 -10.23 0.34
CA SER A 284 16.48 -9.95 -1.07
C SER A 284 17.94 -10.23 -1.42
N ALA A 285 18.18 -11.00 -2.48
CA ALA A 285 19.51 -11.38 -2.90
C ALA A 285 19.61 -11.43 -4.43
N PRO A 286 20.78 -11.10 -5.01
CA PRO A 286 21.03 -11.29 -6.43
C PRO A 286 21.10 -12.77 -6.80
N TRP A 287 20.80 -13.09 -8.06
CA TRP A 287 21.11 -14.40 -8.60
C TRP A 287 22.64 -14.60 -8.65
N PRO A 288 23.15 -15.74 -8.19
CA PRO A 288 24.57 -16.05 -8.37
C PRO A 288 24.86 -16.25 -9.87
N ASP A 289 25.65 -15.36 -10.45
CA ASP A 289 26.13 -15.53 -11.82
C ASP A 289 27.23 -16.59 -11.86
N GLY A 290 27.00 -17.64 -12.64
CA GLY A 290 28.01 -18.62 -12.94
C GLY A 290 29.11 -18.01 -13.81
N LYS A 291 30.32 -17.86 -13.23
CA LYS A 291 31.56 -17.43 -13.87
C LYS A 291 31.63 -15.97 -14.35
N GLY A 292 31.95 -15.06 -13.44
CA GLY A 292 32.69 -13.83 -13.77
C GLY A 292 31.93 -12.73 -14.49
N SER A 293 30.61 -12.79 -14.58
CA SER A 293 29.80 -11.69 -15.06
C SER A 293 29.60 -10.69 -13.92
N LYS A 294 30.13 -9.48 -14.09
CA LYS A 294 30.07 -8.38 -13.10
C LYS A 294 28.69 -7.71 -13.02
N GLU A 295 27.72 -8.15 -13.82
CA GLU A 295 26.37 -7.60 -13.84
C GLU A 295 25.39 -8.67 -13.35
N GLY A 296 24.90 -8.50 -12.14
CA GLY A 296 23.77 -9.26 -11.62
C GLY A 296 22.53 -8.98 -12.47
N LYS A 297 22.13 -9.96 -13.32
CA LYS A 297 21.01 -9.83 -14.24
C LYS A 297 19.67 -10.17 -13.58
N GLY A 298 19.49 -9.77 -12.32
CA GLY A 298 18.29 -9.98 -11.53
C GLY A 298 18.56 -10.56 -10.16
N GLY A 299 17.50 -10.87 -9.44
CA GLY A 299 17.56 -11.37 -8.06
C GLY A 299 16.24 -11.96 -7.59
N VAL A 300 16.20 -12.34 -6.33
CA VAL A 300 15.01 -12.87 -5.64
C VAL A 300 14.78 -12.08 -4.36
N THR A 301 13.53 -11.68 -4.14
CA THR A 301 13.04 -11.14 -2.87
C THR A 301 11.96 -12.07 -2.34
N THR A 302 12.06 -12.47 -1.08
CA THR A 302 11.05 -13.25 -0.37
C THR A 302 10.66 -12.53 0.90
N ALA A 303 9.37 -12.55 1.24
CA ALA A 303 8.84 -12.02 2.47
C ALA A 303 7.85 -13.00 3.09
N PHE A 304 7.83 -13.06 4.40
CA PHE A 304 6.89 -13.86 5.18
C PHE A 304 6.51 -13.09 6.44
N ARG A 305 5.24 -13.20 6.82
CA ARG A 305 4.72 -12.64 8.07
C ARG A 305 3.78 -13.61 8.75
N TYR A 306 3.84 -13.64 10.08
CA TYR A 306 3.00 -14.46 10.93
C TYR A 306 2.44 -13.62 12.09
N SER A 307 1.15 -13.80 12.36
CA SER A 307 0.47 -13.16 13.49
C SER A 307 0.46 -14.06 14.72
N TYR A 308 0.82 -13.49 15.85
CA TYR A 308 0.63 -14.08 17.17
C TYR A 308 -0.52 -13.41 17.95
N THR A 309 -1.33 -12.58 17.29
CA THR A 309 -2.48 -11.90 17.91
C THR A 309 -3.44 -12.89 18.56
N GLY A 310 -3.67 -14.04 17.93
CA GLY A 310 -4.54 -15.09 18.49
C GLY A 310 -4.03 -15.62 19.83
N ALA A 311 -2.71 -15.82 19.95
CA ALA A 311 -2.11 -16.27 21.20
C ALA A 311 -2.25 -15.22 22.32
N LEU A 312 -2.17 -13.92 21.97
CA LEU A 312 -2.40 -12.83 22.92
C LEU A 312 -3.89 -12.71 23.27
N LEU A 313 -4.76 -12.79 22.29
CA LEU A 313 -6.21 -12.65 22.46
C LEU A 313 -6.79 -13.80 23.29
N SER A 314 -6.31 -15.03 23.09
CA SER A 314 -6.74 -16.20 23.85
C SER A 314 -6.45 -16.12 25.34
N GLN A 315 -5.49 -15.28 25.79
CA GLN A 315 -5.26 -15.02 27.21
C GLN A 315 -6.37 -14.16 27.83
N ILE A 316 -7.07 -13.37 27.02
CA ILE A 316 -8.13 -12.44 27.46
C ILE A 316 -9.49 -13.05 27.19
N GLN A 317 -9.67 -13.68 26.04
CA GLN A 317 -10.93 -14.25 25.59
C GLN A 317 -10.73 -15.65 24.98
N HIS A 318 -10.96 -16.68 25.78
CA HIS A 318 -10.68 -18.07 25.44
C HIS A 318 -11.56 -18.63 24.33
N SER A 319 -12.71 -18.00 24.07
CA SER A 319 -13.67 -18.41 23.04
C SER A 319 -13.31 -17.96 21.61
N VAL A 320 -12.23 -17.15 21.45
CA VAL A 320 -11.81 -16.64 20.14
C VAL A 320 -10.51 -17.28 19.72
N HIS A 321 -10.53 -17.90 18.56
CA HIS A 321 -9.33 -18.40 17.87
C HIS A 321 -9.09 -17.54 16.65
N LEU A 322 -7.92 -16.91 16.57
CA LEU A 322 -7.51 -16.04 15.45
C LEU A 322 -6.09 -16.40 15.03
N ALA A 323 -5.89 -16.66 13.75
CA ALA A 323 -4.58 -16.87 13.14
C ALA A 323 -4.56 -16.29 11.73
N TYR A 324 -3.48 -15.62 11.37
CA TYR A 324 -3.23 -15.25 9.99
C TYR A 324 -1.74 -15.24 9.66
N TRP A 325 -1.44 -15.48 8.38
CA TRP A 325 -0.10 -15.37 7.83
C TRP A 325 -0.16 -15.04 6.34
N ASP A 326 0.91 -14.45 5.84
CA ASP A 326 1.07 -14.12 4.43
C ASP A 326 2.52 -14.31 3.96
N TYR A 327 2.66 -14.47 2.65
CA TYR A 327 3.98 -14.59 2.02
C TYR A 327 3.99 -13.96 0.63
N GLN A 328 5.14 -13.47 0.23
CA GLN A 328 5.41 -12.96 -1.10
C GLN A 328 6.79 -13.41 -1.57
N VAL A 329 6.88 -13.70 -2.87
CA VAL A 329 8.14 -13.98 -3.57
C VAL A 329 8.13 -13.20 -4.87
N ARG A 330 9.16 -12.43 -5.12
CA ARG A 330 9.44 -11.83 -6.42
C ARG A 330 10.80 -12.29 -6.91
N ALA A 331 10.87 -12.74 -8.18
CA ALA A 331 12.10 -13.16 -8.81
C ALA A 331 12.18 -12.51 -10.20
N ASP A 332 13.20 -11.70 -10.43
CA ASP A 332 13.46 -11.03 -11.70
C ASP A 332 14.71 -11.63 -12.34
N ARG A 333 14.69 -11.86 -13.65
CA ARG A 333 15.86 -12.31 -14.41
C ARG A 333 15.85 -11.79 -15.84
N GLN A 334 16.99 -11.32 -16.29
CA GLN A 334 17.25 -11.04 -17.71
C GLN A 334 17.71 -12.32 -18.41
N VAL A 335 16.99 -12.71 -19.48
CA VAL A 335 17.32 -13.88 -20.32
C VAL A 335 17.37 -13.42 -21.77
N GLY A 336 18.58 -13.18 -22.27
CA GLY A 336 18.75 -12.52 -23.56
C GLY A 336 18.08 -11.14 -23.58
N GLU A 337 17.18 -10.90 -24.53
CA GLU A 337 16.41 -9.65 -24.64
C GLU A 337 15.12 -9.65 -23.79
N TRP A 338 14.80 -10.75 -23.13
CA TRP A 338 13.60 -10.88 -22.32
C TRP A 338 13.90 -10.59 -20.84
N ARG A 339 13.11 -9.72 -20.24
CA ARG A 339 13.03 -9.58 -18.78
C ARG A 339 11.89 -10.43 -18.27
N LEU A 340 12.22 -11.43 -17.47
CA LEU A 340 11.27 -12.31 -16.81
C LEU A 340 11.08 -11.84 -15.37
N SER A 341 9.82 -11.79 -14.90
CA SER A 341 9.48 -11.46 -13.53
C SER A 341 8.40 -12.41 -13.03
N LEU A 342 8.68 -13.10 -11.95
CA LEU A 342 7.75 -13.98 -11.25
C LEU A 342 7.31 -13.30 -9.95
N LEU A 343 6.01 -13.19 -9.75
CA LEU A 343 5.41 -12.77 -8.48
C LEU A 343 4.54 -13.90 -7.94
N ILE A 344 4.86 -14.37 -6.74
CA ILE A 344 4.01 -15.32 -6.00
C ILE A 344 3.60 -14.64 -4.70
N MET A 345 2.32 -14.73 -4.35
CA MET A 345 1.81 -14.21 -3.08
C MET A 345 0.63 -15.04 -2.59
N GLY A 346 0.45 -15.07 -1.28
CA GLY A 346 -0.69 -15.71 -0.67
C GLY A 346 -0.92 -15.26 0.76
N SER A 347 -2.13 -15.50 1.22
CA SER A 347 -2.62 -15.19 2.56
C SER A 347 -3.51 -16.31 3.07
N SER A 348 -3.49 -16.54 4.36
CA SER A 348 -4.40 -17.43 5.08
C SER A 348 -4.89 -16.76 6.34
N ASP A 349 -6.20 -16.76 6.51
CA ASP A 349 -6.93 -16.22 7.65
C ASP A 349 -7.83 -17.29 8.23
N ASP A 350 -7.73 -17.53 9.51
CA ASP A 350 -8.60 -18.42 10.25
C ASP A 350 -9.14 -17.69 11.50
N LEU A 351 -10.46 -17.57 11.61
CA LEU A 351 -11.15 -17.01 12.76
C LEU A 351 -12.27 -17.94 13.17
N ALA A 352 -12.27 -18.34 14.44
CA ALA A 352 -13.36 -19.10 15.03
C ALA A 352 -13.76 -18.52 16.37
N TYR A 353 -15.04 -18.44 16.65
CA TYR A 353 -15.57 -17.95 17.92
C TYR A 353 -16.93 -18.54 18.27
N ASP A 354 -17.22 -18.63 19.57
CA ASP A 354 -18.48 -19.05 20.11
C ASP A 354 -19.33 -17.81 20.46
N LEU A 355 -20.57 -17.75 20.01
CA LEU A 355 -21.49 -16.63 20.32
C LEU A 355 -21.98 -16.68 21.77
N GLU A 356 -22.23 -17.89 22.30
CA GLU A 356 -22.63 -18.17 23.67
C GLU A 356 -21.99 -19.49 24.09
N ALA A 357 -21.76 -19.68 25.39
CA ALA A 357 -21.19 -20.93 25.90
C ALA A 357 -22.11 -22.11 25.55
N GLY A 358 -21.64 -22.98 24.66
CA GLY A 358 -22.39 -24.15 24.16
C GLY A 358 -23.19 -23.93 22.89
N SER A 359 -23.05 -22.75 22.23
CA SER A 359 -23.61 -22.51 20.89
C SER A 359 -22.70 -23.05 19.79
N ASP A 360 -23.26 -23.16 18.57
CA ASP A 360 -22.49 -23.57 17.41
C ASP A 360 -21.33 -22.61 17.15
N LYS A 361 -20.13 -23.19 17.02
CA LYS A 361 -18.91 -22.47 16.69
C LYS A 361 -19.02 -21.84 15.31
N ARG A 362 -18.76 -20.54 15.21
CA ARG A 362 -18.71 -19.84 13.92
C ARG A 362 -17.28 -19.78 13.41
N GLU A 363 -17.09 -20.23 12.17
CA GLU A 363 -15.79 -20.32 11.54
C GLU A 363 -15.75 -19.47 10.27
N TYR A 364 -14.66 -18.69 10.14
CA TYR A 364 -14.25 -18.00 8.94
C TYR A 364 -12.88 -18.51 8.55
N ALA A 365 -12.74 -18.98 7.33
CA ALA A 365 -11.47 -19.32 6.74
C ALA A 365 -11.37 -18.67 5.38
N ILE A 366 -10.37 -17.80 5.18
CA ILE A 366 -10.16 -17.14 3.90
C ILE A 366 -8.71 -17.35 3.49
N ARG A 367 -8.51 -17.96 2.34
CA ARG A 367 -7.19 -18.26 1.78
C ARG A 367 -7.15 -17.87 0.31
N PHE A 368 -6.07 -17.25 -0.11
CA PHE A 368 -5.84 -17.05 -1.53
C PHE A 368 -4.37 -17.21 -1.89
N HIS A 369 -4.11 -17.65 -3.10
CA HIS A 369 -2.79 -17.78 -3.68
C HIS A 369 -2.78 -17.24 -5.10
N ARG A 370 -1.72 -16.52 -5.48
CA ARG A 370 -1.50 -15.96 -6.81
C ARG A 370 -0.09 -16.28 -7.26
N ALA A 371 0.07 -16.70 -8.51
CA ALA A 371 1.35 -16.89 -9.15
C ALA A 371 1.31 -16.25 -10.54
N GLY A 372 2.00 -15.11 -10.70
CA GLY A 372 2.04 -14.33 -11.93
C GLY A 372 3.44 -14.37 -12.57
N LEU A 373 3.56 -14.89 -13.77
CA LEU A 373 4.78 -14.85 -14.58
C LEU A 373 4.62 -13.78 -15.66
N ARG A 374 5.49 -12.79 -15.66
CA ARG A 374 5.57 -11.73 -16.67
C ARG A 374 6.83 -11.88 -17.50
N ALA A 375 6.70 -11.69 -18.81
CA ALA A 375 7.80 -11.57 -19.76
C ALA A 375 7.68 -10.24 -20.49
N GLY A 376 8.76 -9.48 -20.55
CA GLY A 376 8.84 -8.19 -21.24
C GLY A 376 10.05 -8.11 -22.15
N ARG A 377 9.90 -7.47 -23.31
CA ARG A 377 10.97 -7.27 -24.27
C ARG A 377 10.81 -5.91 -24.96
N ALA A 378 11.93 -5.24 -25.21
CA ALA A 378 11.95 -4.09 -26.11
C ALA A 378 11.81 -4.56 -27.56
N LEU A 379 10.94 -3.94 -28.33
CA LEU A 379 10.72 -4.20 -29.77
C LEU A 379 10.78 -2.86 -30.52
N GLY A 380 11.95 -2.53 -31.08
CA GLY A 380 12.20 -1.25 -31.71
C GLY A 380 12.03 -0.09 -30.72
N LYS A 381 11.14 0.87 -31.04
CA LYS A 381 10.78 2.01 -30.16
C LYS A 381 9.70 1.66 -29.13
N GLY A 382 9.25 0.41 -29.08
CA GLY A 382 8.20 -0.02 -28.18
C GLY A 382 8.64 -1.11 -27.23
N ARG A 383 7.72 -1.50 -26.35
CA ARG A 383 7.89 -2.58 -25.38
C ARG A 383 6.70 -3.51 -25.44
N PHE A 384 6.96 -4.77 -25.65
CA PHE A 384 5.97 -5.84 -25.50
C PHE A 384 6.04 -6.40 -24.07
N SER A 385 4.89 -6.73 -23.51
CA SER A 385 4.80 -7.46 -22.24
C SER A 385 3.66 -8.47 -22.30
N ALA A 386 3.90 -9.65 -21.73
CA ALA A 386 2.87 -10.66 -21.52
C ALA A 386 2.95 -11.15 -20.06
N GLN A 387 1.81 -11.45 -19.47
CA GLN A 387 1.69 -11.96 -18.12
C GLN A 387 0.65 -13.07 -18.07
N LEU A 388 0.96 -14.13 -17.36
CA LEU A 388 0.03 -15.22 -17.04
C LEU A 388 -0.04 -15.34 -15.52
N THR A 389 -1.24 -15.20 -14.95
CA THR A 389 -1.46 -15.38 -13.52
C THR A 389 -2.35 -16.58 -13.28
N ALA A 390 -1.93 -17.48 -12.41
CA ALA A 390 -2.76 -18.54 -11.85
C ALA A 390 -3.22 -18.13 -10.45
N SER A 391 -4.47 -18.46 -10.10
CA SER A 391 -5.02 -18.19 -8.77
C SER A 391 -5.77 -19.37 -8.20
N ALA A 392 -5.73 -19.48 -6.86
CA ALA A 392 -6.52 -20.40 -6.09
C ALA A 392 -7.10 -19.66 -4.87
N ASP A 393 -8.39 -19.73 -4.69
CA ASP A 393 -9.13 -19.06 -3.63
C ASP A 393 -9.97 -20.08 -2.86
N HIS A 394 -9.97 -19.98 -1.54
CA HIS A 394 -10.81 -20.75 -0.63
C HIS A 394 -11.41 -19.80 0.39
N SER A 395 -12.73 -19.80 0.51
CA SER A 395 -13.43 -18.96 1.48
C SER A 395 -14.55 -19.75 2.15
N THR A 396 -14.52 -19.82 3.47
CA THR A 396 -15.60 -20.33 4.31
C THR A 396 -16.11 -19.19 5.18
N ALA A 397 -17.41 -18.92 5.11
CA ALA A 397 -18.02 -17.89 5.93
C ALA A 397 -19.45 -18.29 6.30
N PRO A 398 -19.92 -18.07 7.54
CA PRO A 398 -21.30 -18.30 7.95
C PRO A 398 -22.18 -17.16 7.40
N ILE A 399 -22.49 -17.23 6.12
CA ILE A 399 -23.29 -16.20 5.42
C ILE A 399 -24.77 -16.28 5.80
N VAL A 400 -25.24 -17.44 6.28
CA VAL A 400 -26.66 -17.71 6.45
C VAL A 400 -26.96 -18.45 7.73
N GLN A 401 -27.71 -17.78 8.63
CA GLN A 401 -28.29 -18.38 9.85
C GLN A 401 -27.37 -19.39 10.59
N GLY A 402 -26.08 -19.15 10.57
CA GLY A 402 -25.08 -20.00 11.21
C GLY A 402 -24.50 -21.13 10.34
N TYR A 403 -25.01 -21.37 9.14
CA TYR A 403 -24.44 -22.38 8.24
C TYR A 403 -23.27 -21.81 7.41
N PRO A 404 -22.07 -22.44 7.43
CA PRO A 404 -20.96 -21.97 6.63
C PRO A 404 -21.18 -22.29 5.15
N ILE A 405 -20.95 -21.29 4.30
CA ILE A 405 -20.81 -21.50 2.87
C ILE A 405 -19.32 -21.54 2.56
N THR A 406 -18.89 -22.61 1.91
CA THR A 406 -17.54 -22.76 1.41
C THR A 406 -17.53 -22.60 -0.11
N VAL A 407 -16.61 -21.76 -0.60
CA VAL A 407 -16.38 -21.53 -2.02
C VAL A 407 -14.92 -21.78 -2.34
N ASP A 408 -14.66 -22.69 -3.28
CA ASP A 408 -13.36 -22.87 -3.91
C ASP A 408 -13.41 -22.31 -5.33
N ALA A 409 -12.42 -21.48 -5.69
CA ALA A 409 -12.32 -20.93 -7.03
C ALA A 409 -10.87 -20.99 -7.55
N TYR A 410 -10.74 -21.37 -8.81
CA TYR A 410 -9.45 -21.41 -9.51
C TYR A 410 -9.54 -20.53 -10.74
N SER A 411 -8.48 -19.77 -11.06
CA SER A 411 -8.48 -18.91 -12.23
C SER A 411 -7.15 -18.94 -12.97
N VAL A 412 -7.25 -18.72 -14.29
CA VAL A 412 -6.11 -18.39 -15.15
C VAL A 412 -6.39 -17.06 -15.81
N ILE A 413 -5.45 -16.12 -15.67
CA ILE A 413 -5.61 -14.72 -16.05
C ILE A 413 -4.46 -14.34 -17.00
N PRO A 414 -4.62 -14.48 -18.33
CA PRO A 414 -3.68 -13.98 -19.31
C PRO A 414 -3.82 -12.47 -19.51
N ARG A 415 -2.71 -11.79 -19.76
CA ARG A 415 -2.62 -10.39 -20.17
C ARG A 415 -1.48 -10.23 -21.15
N ALA A 416 -1.67 -9.45 -22.20
CA ALA A 416 -0.61 -9.07 -23.11
C ALA A 416 -0.83 -7.62 -23.57
N GLY A 417 0.25 -6.88 -23.74
CA GLY A 417 0.20 -5.49 -24.16
C GLY A 417 1.46 -5.07 -24.92
N TYR A 418 1.29 -4.08 -25.74
CA TYR A 418 2.38 -3.42 -26.44
C TYR A 418 2.24 -1.91 -26.25
N GLN A 419 3.33 -1.28 -25.82
CA GLN A 419 3.47 0.16 -25.66
C GLN A 419 4.49 0.67 -26.67
N HIS A 420 4.17 1.76 -27.35
CA HIS A 420 5.07 2.43 -28.28
C HIS A 420 5.23 3.90 -27.89
N VAL A 421 6.47 4.34 -27.78
CA VAL A 421 6.81 5.69 -27.32
C VAL A 421 7.45 6.46 -28.47
N THR A 422 6.88 7.62 -28.79
CA THR A 422 7.45 8.56 -29.77
C THR A 422 7.51 9.97 -29.18
N GLU A 423 8.05 10.91 -29.92
CA GLU A 423 8.13 12.31 -29.50
C GLU A 423 6.74 12.95 -29.30
N HIS A 424 5.77 12.60 -30.16
CA HIS A 424 4.46 13.27 -30.19
C HIS A 424 3.31 12.39 -29.69
N VAL A 425 3.43 11.08 -29.83
CA VAL A 425 2.35 10.14 -29.48
C VAL A 425 2.94 8.92 -28.79
N ASP A 426 2.50 8.64 -27.58
CA ASP A 426 2.70 7.37 -26.91
C ASP A 426 1.40 6.60 -26.96
N TRP A 427 1.41 5.38 -27.47
CA TRP A 427 0.21 4.57 -27.49
C TRP A 427 0.43 3.20 -26.89
N GLU A 428 -0.62 2.68 -26.31
CA GLU A 428 -0.67 1.35 -25.67
C GLU A 428 -1.90 0.60 -26.20
N ALA A 429 -1.72 -0.67 -26.51
CA ALA A 429 -2.83 -1.56 -26.83
C ALA A 429 -2.59 -2.93 -26.22
N GLY A 430 -3.66 -3.60 -25.80
CA GLY A 430 -3.51 -4.91 -25.19
C GLY A 430 -4.81 -5.68 -25.06
N LEU A 431 -4.63 -6.93 -24.61
CA LEU A 431 -5.68 -7.90 -24.34
C LEU A 431 -5.52 -8.41 -22.92
N ASP A 432 -6.62 -8.70 -22.26
CA ASP A 432 -6.63 -9.41 -20.98
C ASP A 432 -7.83 -10.36 -20.91
N GLY A 433 -7.71 -11.38 -20.09
CA GLY A 433 -8.77 -12.36 -19.89
C GLY A 433 -8.73 -12.97 -18.50
N GLN A 434 -9.79 -13.72 -18.18
CA GLN A 434 -9.87 -14.55 -17.00
C GLN A 434 -10.78 -15.75 -17.30
N ALA A 435 -10.26 -16.92 -17.06
CA ALA A 435 -11.08 -18.13 -16.98
C ALA A 435 -11.12 -18.55 -15.49
N GLN A 436 -12.31 -18.64 -14.93
CA GLN A 436 -12.50 -18.93 -13.50
C GLN A 436 -13.51 -20.05 -13.32
N TRP A 437 -13.17 -21.02 -12.49
CA TRP A 437 -13.99 -22.16 -12.13
C TRP A 437 -14.35 -22.07 -10.66
N PHE A 438 -15.63 -22.01 -10.37
CA PHE A 438 -16.19 -22.01 -9.01
C PHE A 438 -16.71 -23.39 -8.65
N MET A 439 -16.33 -23.88 -7.49
CA MET A 439 -16.74 -25.17 -6.93
C MET A 439 -17.37 -24.96 -5.56
N PRO A 440 -18.60 -24.45 -5.47
CA PRO A 440 -19.27 -24.28 -4.18
C PRO A 440 -19.53 -25.62 -3.51
N MET A 441 -19.17 -25.74 -2.26
CA MET A 441 -19.60 -26.84 -1.41
C MET A 441 -20.72 -26.34 -0.51
N ALA A 442 -21.97 -26.67 -0.85
CA ALA A 442 -23.12 -26.31 -0.05
C ALA A 442 -23.39 -27.41 0.99
N GLY A 443 -23.16 -27.13 2.26
CA GLY A 443 -23.65 -27.92 3.38
C GLY A 443 -25.13 -27.66 3.72
N VAL A 444 -25.82 -26.83 2.94
CA VAL A 444 -27.18 -26.34 3.23
C VAL A 444 -28.11 -26.74 2.09
N PRO A 445 -29.34 -27.19 2.37
CA PRO A 445 -30.37 -27.32 1.37
C PRO A 445 -30.78 -25.92 0.90
N MET A 446 -30.00 -25.35 -0.01
CA MET A 446 -30.35 -24.08 -0.65
C MET A 446 -31.36 -24.35 -1.75
N ALA A 447 -32.40 -23.52 -1.82
CA ALA A 447 -33.21 -23.45 -3.00
C ALA A 447 -32.31 -23.32 -4.22
N SER A 448 -32.48 -24.19 -5.20
CA SER A 448 -31.60 -24.44 -6.36
C SER A 448 -31.38 -23.27 -7.31
N THR A 449 -31.66 -22.04 -6.88
CA THR A 449 -31.70 -20.82 -7.69
C THR A 449 -30.64 -19.81 -7.37
N SER A 450 -29.85 -19.97 -6.28
CA SER A 450 -28.78 -19.01 -5.94
C SER A 450 -27.54 -19.24 -6.78
N ASP A 451 -27.13 -18.25 -7.58
CA ASP A 451 -25.90 -18.28 -8.38
C ASP A 451 -24.63 -18.56 -7.53
N LEU A 452 -24.68 -18.30 -6.21
CA LEU A 452 -23.58 -18.57 -5.28
C LEU A 452 -23.41 -20.07 -4.97
N ALA A 453 -24.49 -20.84 -5.02
CA ALA A 453 -24.51 -22.27 -4.65
C ALA A 453 -24.14 -23.20 -5.81
N LEU A 454 -24.12 -22.70 -7.04
CA LEU A 454 -23.94 -23.53 -8.22
C LEU A 454 -22.49 -23.56 -8.68
N LYS A 455 -22.02 -24.76 -9.06
CA LYS A 455 -20.79 -24.88 -9.85
C LYS A 455 -20.96 -24.09 -11.15
N ARG A 456 -20.04 -23.15 -11.40
CA ARG A 456 -20.10 -22.30 -12.58
C ARG A 456 -18.73 -21.98 -13.12
N THR A 457 -18.70 -21.57 -14.38
CA THR A 457 -17.50 -21.04 -15.05
C THR A 457 -17.76 -19.58 -15.42
N ALA A 458 -16.79 -18.72 -15.16
CA ALA A 458 -16.76 -17.37 -15.67
C ALA A 458 -15.62 -17.21 -16.69
N LEU A 459 -15.95 -16.69 -17.87
CA LEU A 459 -15.00 -16.32 -18.92
C LEU A 459 -15.10 -14.82 -19.16
N LEU A 460 -14.04 -14.11 -18.85
CA LEU A 460 -13.94 -12.68 -19.05
C LEU A 460 -12.89 -12.41 -20.12
N ALA A 461 -13.20 -11.55 -21.08
CA ALA A 461 -12.28 -11.14 -22.12
C ALA A 461 -12.31 -9.60 -22.24
N GLY A 462 -11.15 -8.98 -22.41
CA GLY A 462 -11.00 -7.55 -22.57
C GLY A 462 -9.99 -7.20 -23.64
N ALA A 463 -10.28 -6.13 -24.39
CA ALA A 463 -9.35 -5.51 -25.32
C ALA A 463 -9.33 -4.01 -25.04
N TYR A 464 -8.15 -3.39 -25.10
CA TYR A 464 -8.01 -1.96 -24.83
C TYR A 464 -6.97 -1.30 -25.72
N GLY A 465 -7.15 -0.01 -25.91
CA GLY A 465 -6.17 0.86 -26.55
C GLY A 465 -6.27 2.27 -26.01
N SER A 466 -5.15 2.96 -25.90
CA SER A 466 -5.07 4.38 -25.55
C SER A 466 -3.89 5.03 -26.24
N ALA A 467 -3.97 6.36 -26.45
CA ALA A 467 -2.89 7.12 -27.07
C ALA A 467 -2.74 8.47 -26.35
N ALA A 468 -1.59 8.73 -25.76
CA ALA A 468 -1.23 10.05 -25.24
C ALA A 468 -0.65 10.89 -26.37
N ILE A 469 -1.41 11.87 -26.80
CA ILE A 469 -1.11 12.78 -27.91
C ILE A 469 -0.63 14.11 -27.34
N ARG A 470 0.63 14.48 -27.59
CA ARG A 470 1.22 15.76 -27.18
C ARG A 470 0.93 16.81 -28.26
N ALA A 471 -0.06 17.67 -28.00
CA ALA A 471 -0.39 18.80 -28.85
C ALA A 471 0.42 20.03 -28.43
N GLY A 472 1.62 20.15 -28.98
CA GLY A 472 2.63 21.11 -28.56
C GLY A 472 3.25 20.76 -27.20
N SER A 473 3.82 21.76 -26.50
CA SER A 473 4.53 21.56 -25.22
C SER A 473 3.62 21.59 -23.99
N ARG A 474 2.34 21.97 -24.16
CA ARG A 474 1.45 22.26 -23.03
C ARG A 474 0.26 21.33 -22.90
N LEU A 475 -0.22 20.76 -23.99
CA LEU A 475 -1.45 19.94 -23.97
C LEU A 475 -1.14 18.48 -24.27
N THR A 476 -1.52 17.61 -23.36
CA THR A 476 -1.55 16.16 -23.60
C THR A 476 -3.02 15.69 -23.57
N LEU A 477 -3.43 14.99 -24.61
CA LEU A 477 -4.75 14.36 -24.73
C LEU A 477 -4.56 12.85 -24.77
N THR A 478 -5.30 12.13 -23.93
CA THR A 478 -5.22 10.66 -23.85
C THR A 478 -6.61 10.03 -24.07
N PRO A 479 -7.10 9.94 -25.32
CA PRO A 479 -8.24 9.10 -25.64
C PRO A 479 -7.92 7.63 -25.42
N GLY A 480 -8.89 6.89 -24.94
CA GLY A 480 -8.81 5.45 -24.71
C GLY A 480 -10.14 4.76 -25.00
N LEU A 481 -10.06 3.50 -25.34
CA LEU A 481 -11.21 2.66 -25.55
C LEU A 481 -10.96 1.29 -24.95
N ARG A 482 -11.95 0.73 -24.25
CA ARG A 482 -11.92 -0.62 -23.72
C ARG A 482 -13.20 -1.35 -24.06
N PHE A 483 -13.07 -2.57 -24.51
CA PHE A 483 -14.16 -3.53 -24.67
C PHE A 483 -14.01 -4.64 -23.64
N ASP A 484 -15.07 -4.97 -22.93
CA ASP A 484 -15.14 -6.10 -22.01
C ASP A 484 -16.32 -7.00 -22.36
N SER A 485 -16.09 -8.31 -22.33
CA SER A 485 -17.11 -9.36 -22.45
C SER A 485 -17.07 -10.24 -21.22
N TYR A 486 -18.23 -10.54 -20.67
CA TYR A 486 -18.45 -11.34 -19.46
C TYR A 486 -19.38 -12.48 -19.81
N THR A 487 -18.89 -13.72 -19.73
CA THR A 487 -19.70 -14.92 -19.87
C THR A 487 -19.67 -15.68 -18.56
N ILE A 488 -20.81 -15.79 -17.88
CA ILE A 488 -20.94 -16.46 -16.59
C ILE A 488 -22.08 -17.48 -16.71
N GLY A 489 -21.71 -18.76 -16.64
CA GLY A 489 -22.63 -19.84 -16.98
C GLY A 489 -23.07 -19.75 -18.45
N ASP A 490 -24.36 -19.61 -18.67
CA ASP A 490 -25.00 -19.47 -20.00
C ASP A 490 -25.23 -18.00 -20.44
N THR A 491 -24.87 -17.06 -19.61
CA THR A 491 -25.18 -15.64 -19.83
C THR A 491 -23.96 -14.86 -20.24
N THR A 492 -24.05 -14.18 -21.39
CA THR A 492 -23.02 -13.26 -21.88
C THR A 492 -23.54 -11.83 -21.89
N ARG A 493 -22.71 -10.90 -21.39
CA ARG A 493 -22.91 -9.45 -21.46
C ARG A 493 -21.61 -8.79 -21.91
N SER A 494 -21.72 -7.75 -22.71
CA SER A 494 -20.56 -7.00 -23.18
C SER A 494 -20.79 -5.51 -22.98
N ASP A 495 -19.70 -4.75 -22.83
CA ASP A 495 -19.72 -3.31 -22.68
C ASP A 495 -18.54 -2.66 -23.39
N LEU A 496 -18.78 -1.45 -23.90
CA LEU A 496 -17.76 -0.61 -24.54
C LEU A 496 -17.54 0.63 -23.69
N GLY A 497 -16.31 0.81 -23.21
CA GLY A 497 -15.91 1.87 -22.28
C GLY A 497 -15.00 2.91 -22.95
N PRO A 498 -15.54 3.97 -23.59
CA PRO A 498 -14.74 5.10 -24.02
C PRO A 498 -14.20 5.87 -22.81
N ARG A 499 -12.97 6.36 -22.91
CA ARG A 499 -12.27 7.12 -21.88
C ARG A 499 -11.54 8.30 -22.49
N LEU A 500 -11.39 9.37 -21.72
CA LEU A 500 -10.62 10.53 -22.10
C LEU A 500 -9.91 11.07 -20.86
N ALA A 501 -8.61 11.31 -20.97
CA ALA A 501 -7.88 12.15 -20.04
C ALA A 501 -7.22 13.29 -20.81
N ALA A 502 -7.09 14.45 -20.19
CA ALA A 502 -6.40 15.60 -20.74
C ALA A 502 -5.64 16.34 -19.64
N ARG A 503 -4.45 16.82 -19.99
CA ARG A 503 -3.65 17.68 -19.12
C ARG A 503 -3.17 18.88 -19.90
N LEU A 504 -3.47 20.09 -19.40
CA LEU A 504 -3.05 21.35 -19.97
C LEU A 504 -2.13 22.08 -18.98
N LEU A 505 -0.87 22.27 -19.34
CA LEU A 505 0.06 23.11 -18.59
C LEU A 505 -0.24 24.58 -18.88
N LEU A 506 -0.68 25.34 -17.88
CA LEU A 506 -0.85 26.79 -17.95
C LEU A 506 0.52 27.49 -17.91
N ASP A 507 1.39 26.96 -17.05
CA ASP A 507 2.81 27.29 -16.94
C ASP A 507 3.59 26.05 -16.46
N ASP A 508 4.90 26.18 -16.18
CA ASP A 508 5.77 25.07 -15.75
C ASP A 508 5.38 24.45 -14.39
N LYS A 509 4.50 25.12 -13.65
CA LYS A 509 4.12 24.73 -12.27
C LYS A 509 2.62 24.52 -12.09
N THR A 510 1.81 25.01 -13.02
CA THR A 510 0.34 25.03 -12.90
C THR A 510 -0.29 24.29 -14.07
N TRP A 511 -1.24 23.41 -13.77
CA TRP A 511 -1.93 22.60 -14.78
C TRP A 511 -3.42 22.49 -14.52
N LEU A 512 -4.15 22.24 -15.59
CA LEU A 512 -5.53 21.74 -15.55
C LEU A 512 -5.53 20.27 -15.95
N SER A 513 -6.40 19.49 -15.32
CA SER A 513 -6.62 18.07 -15.61
C SER A 513 -8.10 17.81 -15.87
N LEU A 514 -8.37 16.92 -16.80
CA LEU A 514 -9.71 16.39 -17.11
C LEU A 514 -9.59 14.89 -17.24
N SER A 515 -10.50 14.15 -16.64
CA SER A 515 -10.60 12.70 -16.86
C SER A 515 -12.04 12.24 -16.82
N GLY A 516 -12.34 11.17 -17.57
CA GLY A 516 -13.67 10.60 -17.51
C GLY A 516 -13.84 9.44 -18.48
N GLY A 517 -14.99 8.78 -18.39
CA GLY A 517 -15.30 7.64 -19.24
C GLY A 517 -16.47 6.82 -18.75
N ARG A 518 -16.68 5.71 -19.46
CA ARG A 518 -17.64 4.67 -19.12
C ARG A 518 -16.91 3.42 -18.62
N PHE A 519 -17.45 2.84 -17.53
CA PHE A 519 -16.87 1.69 -16.85
C PHE A 519 -17.96 0.66 -16.55
N SER A 520 -17.58 -0.63 -16.55
CA SER A 520 -18.50 -1.73 -16.28
C SER A 520 -17.87 -2.80 -15.38
N GLN A 521 -18.72 -3.52 -14.66
CA GLN A 521 -18.35 -4.56 -13.71
C GLN A 521 -19.52 -5.56 -13.58
N ALA A 522 -19.21 -6.85 -13.36
CA ALA A 522 -20.21 -7.78 -12.84
C ALA A 522 -20.65 -7.36 -11.43
N PRO A 523 -21.86 -7.75 -10.97
CA PRO A 523 -22.27 -7.49 -9.59
C PRO A 523 -21.23 -7.95 -8.57
N SER A 524 -21.05 -7.20 -7.48
CA SER A 524 -20.06 -7.47 -6.44
C SER A 524 -20.66 -7.30 -5.06
N LEU A 525 -20.10 -8.01 -4.08
CA LEU A 525 -20.40 -7.81 -2.67
C LEU A 525 -19.73 -6.54 -2.12
N ALA A 526 -20.29 -5.98 -1.05
CA ALA A 526 -19.69 -4.81 -0.38
C ALA A 526 -18.32 -5.14 0.22
N VAL A 527 -18.13 -6.33 0.74
CA VAL A 527 -16.84 -6.88 1.15
C VAL A 527 -16.42 -7.91 0.10
N GLN A 528 -15.23 -7.74 -0.44
CA GLN A 528 -14.67 -8.68 -1.38
C GLN A 528 -14.30 -9.98 -0.64
N ILE A 529 -14.87 -11.07 -1.09
CA ILE A 529 -14.58 -12.42 -0.59
C ILE A 529 -13.91 -13.18 -1.74
N PRO A 530 -12.66 -13.65 -1.56
CA PRO A 530 -11.96 -14.41 -2.59
C PRO A 530 -12.80 -15.61 -3.05
N GLY A 531 -12.93 -15.77 -4.37
CA GLY A 531 -13.75 -16.82 -4.97
C GLY A 531 -15.25 -16.51 -5.08
N ALA A 532 -15.75 -15.46 -4.45
CA ALA A 532 -17.15 -15.05 -4.53
C ALA A 532 -17.37 -13.85 -5.48
N GLU A 533 -16.47 -13.64 -6.44
CA GLU A 533 -16.62 -12.62 -7.47
C GLU A 533 -17.53 -13.12 -8.63
N ASN A 534 -17.91 -12.21 -9.51
CA ASN A 534 -18.60 -12.51 -10.76
C ASN A 534 -19.88 -13.35 -10.59
N PHE A 535 -20.77 -12.91 -9.72
CA PHE A 535 -22.09 -13.56 -9.55
C PHE A 535 -23.22 -12.60 -9.96
N GLY A 536 -24.43 -13.13 -10.11
CA GLY A 536 -25.64 -12.33 -10.33
C GLY A 536 -25.75 -11.67 -11.72
N LEU A 537 -24.83 -11.95 -12.66
CA LEU A 537 -24.83 -11.35 -14.00
C LEU A 537 -26.12 -11.66 -14.76
N ARG A 538 -26.64 -12.88 -14.64
CA ARG A 538 -27.86 -13.33 -15.31
C ARG A 538 -29.09 -12.55 -14.88
N LEU A 539 -29.21 -12.30 -13.58
CA LEU A 539 -30.38 -11.67 -12.97
C LEU A 539 -30.33 -10.13 -13.05
N TYR A 540 -29.15 -9.55 -12.84
CA TYR A 540 -29.00 -8.11 -12.63
C TYR A 540 -28.23 -7.40 -13.76
N GLY A 541 -27.59 -8.15 -14.67
CA GLY A 541 -26.75 -7.59 -15.72
C GLY A 541 -25.49 -6.91 -15.17
N LEU A 542 -24.84 -6.09 -16.00
CA LEU A 542 -23.64 -5.37 -15.60
C LEU A 542 -23.98 -4.13 -14.75
N GLN A 543 -23.20 -3.89 -13.73
CA GLN A 543 -23.08 -2.58 -13.11
C GLN A 543 -22.31 -1.68 -14.09
N THR A 544 -22.71 -0.41 -14.20
CA THR A 544 -22.06 0.55 -15.09
C THR A 544 -21.92 1.89 -14.40
N SER A 545 -20.88 2.65 -14.78
CA SER A 545 -20.73 4.04 -14.36
C SER A 545 -20.28 4.94 -15.49
N TRP A 546 -20.78 6.18 -15.49
CA TRP A 546 -20.23 7.31 -16.22
C TRP A 546 -19.55 8.22 -15.20
N GLN A 547 -18.28 8.53 -15.45
CA GLN A 547 -17.47 9.31 -14.53
C GLN A 547 -16.85 10.48 -15.26
N GLY A 548 -16.75 11.63 -14.58
CA GLY A 548 -16.05 12.81 -15.03
C GLY A 548 -15.41 13.53 -13.86
N ALA A 549 -14.19 14.03 -14.05
CA ALA A 549 -13.49 14.86 -13.08
C ALA A 549 -12.71 15.96 -13.80
N PHE A 550 -12.69 17.14 -13.16
CA PHE A 550 -11.91 18.28 -13.61
C PHE A 550 -11.10 18.82 -12.43
N GLY A 551 -9.79 18.99 -12.64
CA GLY A 551 -8.86 19.42 -11.60
C GLY A 551 -8.01 20.63 -12.02
N ILE A 552 -7.53 21.34 -11.02
CA ILE A 552 -6.47 22.33 -11.14
C ILE A 552 -5.41 22.01 -10.11
N GLY A 553 -4.15 22.01 -10.53
CA GLY A 553 -3.02 21.75 -9.65
C GLY A 553 -1.92 22.77 -9.83
N THR A 554 -1.15 23.03 -8.76
CA THR A 554 -0.01 23.94 -8.81
C THR A 554 1.11 23.56 -7.84
N ARG A 555 2.37 23.81 -8.25
CA ARG A 555 3.60 23.76 -7.44
C ARG A 555 4.24 25.16 -7.32
N SER A 556 3.47 26.23 -7.53
CA SER A 556 3.97 27.62 -7.49
C SER A 556 4.34 28.08 -6.08
N ILE A 557 3.75 27.49 -5.04
CA ILE A 557 4.10 27.76 -3.65
C ILE A 557 5.24 26.83 -3.26
N ARG A 558 6.31 27.43 -2.72
CA ARG A 558 7.54 26.71 -2.36
C ARG A 558 7.26 25.43 -1.57
N SER A 559 7.78 24.30 -2.06
CA SER A 559 7.69 22.98 -1.44
C SER A 559 6.26 22.46 -1.20
N LEU A 560 5.23 23.07 -1.81
CA LEU A 560 3.86 22.60 -1.74
C LEU A 560 3.35 22.19 -3.13
N GLU A 561 2.63 21.10 -3.17
CA GLU A 561 1.78 20.68 -4.27
C GLU A 561 0.33 20.78 -3.84
N ILE A 562 -0.46 21.56 -4.56
CA ILE A 562 -1.87 21.81 -4.25
C ILE A 562 -2.68 21.37 -5.45
N GLU A 563 -3.67 20.54 -5.23
CA GLU A 563 -4.61 20.08 -6.25
C GLU A 563 -6.04 20.16 -5.73
N ALA A 564 -6.93 20.71 -6.55
CA ALA A 564 -8.36 20.74 -6.29
C ALA A 564 -9.07 20.09 -7.48
N THR A 565 -9.97 19.13 -7.18
CA THR A 565 -10.68 18.33 -8.19
C THR A 565 -12.16 18.31 -7.91
N GLY A 566 -12.97 18.70 -8.90
CA GLY A 566 -14.43 18.47 -8.90
C GLY A 566 -14.76 17.20 -9.67
N TYR A 567 -15.69 16.40 -9.16
CA TYR A 567 -16.10 15.17 -9.81
C TYR A 567 -17.61 14.95 -9.84
N LEU A 568 -18.06 14.20 -10.85
CA LEU A 568 -19.42 13.71 -10.99
C LEU A 568 -19.39 12.26 -11.52
N GLN A 569 -20.16 11.39 -10.86
CA GLN A 569 -20.30 9.98 -11.23
C GLN A 569 -21.78 9.59 -11.21
N ARG A 570 -22.20 8.88 -12.23
CA ARG A 570 -23.53 8.27 -12.33
C ARG A 570 -23.39 6.78 -12.48
N TYR A 571 -24.18 6.04 -11.71
CA TYR A 571 -24.07 4.57 -11.64
C TYR A 571 -25.41 3.91 -11.92
N VAL A 572 -25.34 2.71 -12.47
CA VAL A 572 -26.37 1.68 -12.34
C VAL A 572 -25.71 0.54 -11.55
N LEU A 573 -26.05 0.43 -10.27
CA LEU A 573 -25.43 -0.50 -9.33
C LEU A 573 -26.36 -1.66 -9.00
N THR A 574 -25.77 -2.74 -8.50
CA THR A 574 -26.46 -3.84 -7.84
C THR A 574 -26.16 -3.74 -6.35
N ASP A 575 -27.18 -3.55 -5.56
CA ASP A 575 -27.10 -3.37 -4.10
C ASP A 575 -27.76 -4.55 -3.38
N MET A 576 -27.34 -4.81 -2.15
CA MET A 576 -28.05 -5.75 -1.31
C MET A 576 -29.41 -5.15 -0.91
N ARG A 577 -30.46 -5.95 -1.05
CA ARG A 577 -31.77 -5.57 -0.54
C ARG A 577 -31.72 -5.54 0.99
N ASP A 578 -32.43 -4.60 1.60
CA ASP A 578 -32.50 -4.51 3.05
C ASP A 578 -33.08 -5.82 3.64
N PRO A 579 -32.29 -6.55 4.46
CA PRO A 579 -32.74 -7.83 5.03
C PRO A 579 -33.83 -7.67 6.08
N THR A 580 -34.13 -6.46 6.53
CA THR A 580 -35.17 -6.20 7.53
C THR A 580 -36.55 -6.02 6.91
N LEU A 581 -36.70 -6.07 5.57
CA LEU A 581 -38.01 -6.05 4.92
C LEU A 581 -38.78 -7.28 5.36
N LYS A 582 -39.96 -7.08 5.98
CA LYS A 582 -40.90 -8.14 6.35
C LYS A 582 -41.18 -9.02 5.11
N ASN A 583 -41.13 -10.34 5.25
CA ASN A 583 -41.29 -11.36 4.21
C ASN A 583 -40.11 -11.51 3.22
N HIS A 584 -38.90 -11.11 3.58
CA HIS A 584 -37.76 -11.36 2.76
C HIS A 584 -37.07 -12.66 3.18
N ASP A 585 -37.06 -13.63 2.29
CA ASP A 585 -36.19 -14.80 2.40
C ASP A 585 -34.77 -14.36 1.98
N PRO A 586 -33.79 -14.32 2.90
CA PRO A 586 -32.41 -13.93 2.57
C PRO A 586 -31.76 -14.89 1.54
N TRP A 587 -32.43 -15.99 1.19
CA TRP A 587 -32.04 -16.98 0.20
C TRP A 587 -32.77 -16.87 -1.13
N SER A 588 -33.79 -16.01 -1.22
CA SER A 588 -34.43 -15.77 -2.49
C SER A 588 -33.44 -15.15 -3.47
N ALA A 589 -33.61 -15.44 -4.76
CA ALA A 589 -32.84 -14.76 -5.83
C ALA A 589 -32.94 -13.23 -5.77
N ASP A 590 -33.79 -12.70 -4.90
CA ASP A 590 -34.09 -11.27 -4.73
C ASP A 590 -33.27 -10.57 -3.64
N PHE A 591 -32.21 -11.18 -3.10
CA PHE A 591 -31.36 -10.51 -2.09
C PHE A 591 -30.57 -9.32 -2.63
N LEU A 592 -30.47 -9.17 -3.94
CA LEU A 592 -29.91 -8.04 -4.63
C LEU A 592 -31.00 -7.24 -5.35
N VAL A 593 -30.74 -5.95 -5.55
CA VAL A 593 -31.60 -5.05 -6.29
C VAL A 593 -30.79 -4.10 -7.17
N ARG A 594 -31.26 -3.87 -8.40
CA ARG A 594 -30.65 -2.91 -9.31
C ARG A 594 -31.13 -1.51 -9.01
N ARG A 595 -30.21 -0.55 -8.85
CA ARG A 595 -30.50 0.84 -8.48
C ARG A 595 -29.69 1.83 -9.27
N ASP A 596 -30.31 2.95 -9.63
CA ASP A 596 -29.59 4.13 -10.09
C ASP A 596 -28.96 4.84 -8.89
N ALA A 597 -27.73 5.33 -9.07
CA ALA A 597 -27.03 6.08 -8.05
C ALA A 597 -26.19 7.20 -8.68
N ARG A 598 -25.88 8.20 -7.89
CA ARG A 598 -24.96 9.28 -8.29
C ARG A 598 -24.07 9.72 -7.14
N SER A 599 -22.88 10.18 -7.47
CA SER A 599 -21.95 10.77 -6.52
C SER A 599 -21.28 11.98 -7.15
N TYR A 600 -21.11 13.05 -6.38
CA TYR A 600 -20.43 14.27 -6.81
C TYR A 600 -19.81 14.99 -5.63
N GLY A 601 -18.78 15.77 -5.91
CA GLY A 601 -18.07 16.46 -4.84
C GLY A 601 -16.87 17.25 -5.30
N LEU A 602 -16.20 17.84 -4.30
CA LEU A 602 -14.94 18.56 -4.43
C LEU A 602 -13.91 17.90 -3.54
N GLU A 603 -12.71 17.70 -4.07
CA GLU A 603 -11.55 17.16 -3.40
C GLU A 603 -10.43 18.19 -3.40
N LEU A 604 -9.78 18.39 -2.27
CA LEU A 604 -8.60 19.26 -2.12
C LEU A 604 -7.47 18.43 -1.52
N MET A 605 -6.30 18.51 -2.13
CA MET A 605 -5.06 17.93 -1.62
C MET A 605 -3.99 19.01 -1.54
N ILE A 606 -3.38 19.17 -0.37
CA ILE A 606 -2.20 20.01 -0.15
C ILE A 606 -1.11 19.09 0.37
N ARG A 607 -0.04 18.91 -0.38
CA ARG A 607 1.04 17.98 -0.06
C ARG A 607 2.37 18.70 0.04
N ARG A 608 3.17 18.31 1.02
CA ARG A 608 4.58 18.66 1.17
C ARG A 608 5.41 17.39 1.17
N PRO A 609 6.30 17.18 0.18
CA PRO A 609 7.08 15.95 0.07
C PRO A 609 7.97 15.67 1.28
N GLN A 610 8.30 14.41 1.53
CA GLN A 610 9.15 13.96 2.65
C GLN A 610 10.62 14.36 2.57
N THR A 611 11.04 15.06 1.52
CA THR A 611 12.39 15.64 1.40
C THR A 611 12.67 16.75 2.39
N GLU A 612 11.64 17.32 3.00
CA GLU A 612 11.71 18.43 3.95
C GLU A 612 11.64 17.95 5.41
N ARG A 613 12.09 18.80 6.35
CA ARG A 613 11.97 18.49 7.78
C ARG A 613 10.51 18.35 8.23
N VAL A 614 9.66 19.24 7.70
CA VAL A 614 8.21 19.17 7.85
C VAL A 614 7.66 18.61 6.57
N HIS A 615 6.90 17.52 6.65
CA HIS A 615 6.31 16.83 5.50
C HIS A 615 4.92 16.30 5.84
N GLY A 616 4.16 15.92 4.83
CA GLY A 616 2.83 15.39 5.00
C GLY A 616 1.83 15.98 4.03
N TRP A 617 0.56 15.85 4.34
CA TRP A 617 -0.52 16.38 3.49
C TRP A 617 -1.78 16.67 4.29
N ILE A 618 -2.62 17.50 3.69
CA ILE A 618 -3.99 17.73 4.10
C ILE A 618 -4.87 17.31 2.92
N SER A 619 -5.81 16.42 3.15
CA SER A 619 -6.84 16.07 2.19
C SER A 619 -8.21 16.46 2.74
N TYR A 620 -9.02 17.11 1.92
CA TYR A 620 -10.40 17.45 2.27
C TYR A 620 -11.33 17.06 1.13
N THR A 621 -12.45 16.43 1.49
CA THR A 621 -13.48 16.03 0.54
C THR A 621 -14.82 16.56 1.00
N LEU A 622 -15.50 17.28 0.12
CA LEU A 622 -16.91 17.61 0.25
C LEU A 622 -17.66 16.75 -0.77
N ALA A 623 -18.45 15.79 -0.31
CA ALA A 623 -19.09 14.80 -1.16
C ALA A 623 -20.58 14.65 -0.89
N ARG A 624 -21.29 14.18 -1.90
CA ARG A 624 -22.67 13.69 -1.78
C ARG A 624 -22.83 12.43 -2.63
N SER A 625 -23.32 11.39 -2.02
CA SER A 625 -23.64 10.13 -2.68
C SER A 625 -25.11 9.76 -2.44
N GLU A 626 -25.83 9.47 -3.51
CA GLU A 626 -27.28 9.22 -3.49
C GLU A 626 -27.60 7.96 -4.30
N ARG A 627 -28.64 7.24 -3.90
CA ARG A 627 -29.17 6.08 -4.61
C ARG A 627 -30.70 6.14 -4.70
N ALA A 628 -31.27 5.47 -5.69
CA ALA A 628 -32.71 5.31 -5.82
C ALA A 628 -33.27 4.43 -4.70
N LEU A 629 -34.26 4.94 -3.97
CA LEU A 629 -34.95 4.23 -2.90
C LEU A 629 -36.18 3.45 -3.41
N GLY A 630 -36.66 3.77 -4.60
CA GLY A 630 -37.89 3.29 -5.22
C GLY A 630 -38.74 4.46 -5.72
N GLY A 631 -39.63 4.22 -6.68
CA GLY A 631 -40.50 5.27 -7.21
C GLY A 631 -39.81 6.49 -7.81
N GLY A 632 -38.52 6.40 -8.18
CA GLY A 632 -37.74 7.50 -8.73
C GLY A 632 -37.18 8.49 -7.71
N VAL A 633 -37.41 8.28 -6.42
CA VAL A 633 -36.89 9.12 -5.34
C VAL A 633 -35.44 8.77 -5.04
N LEU A 634 -34.57 9.80 -4.98
CA LEU A 634 -33.18 9.64 -4.57
C LEU A 634 -33.03 9.93 -3.07
N GLY A 635 -32.40 9.02 -2.35
CA GLY A 635 -31.99 9.16 -0.96
C GLY A 635 -30.50 9.00 -0.78
N PRO A 636 -29.99 9.27 0.42
CA PRO A 636 -28.55 9.12 0.69
C PRO A 636 -28.11 7.68 0.55
N SER A 637 -26.92 7.47 -0.03
CA SER A 637 -26.26 6.17 -0.06
C SER A 637 -25.73 5.81 1.33
N ASP A 638 -25.61 4.51 1.65
CA ASP A 638 -25.00 4.02 2.90
C ASP A 638 -23.53 4.49 3.07
N TRP A 639 -22.92 4.93 2.00
CA TRP A 639 -21.53 5.39 1.93
C TRP A 639 -21.42 6.91 1.86
N ASP A 640 -22.53 7.66 2.05
CA ASP A 640 -22.56 9.12 1.97
C ASP A 640 -21.95 9.75 3.23
N GLN A 641 -20.69 10.19 3.14
CA GLN A 641 -20.04 11.03 4.14
C GLN A 641 -19.77 12.40 3.53
N ARG A 642 -20.42 13.43 4.08
CA ARG A 642 -20.40 14.77 3.49
C ARG A 642 -19.07 15.48 3.56
N HIS A 643 -18.44 15.43 4.71
CA HIS A 643 -17.16 16.07 4.98
C HIS A 643 -16.19 15.02 5.45
N ILE A 644 -15.05 14.91 4.78
CA ILE A 644 -13.93 14.04 5.16
C ILE A 644 -12.68 14.89 5.14
N LEU A 645 -12.03 15.05 6.29
CA LEU A 645 -10.78 15.78 6.46
C LEU A 645 -9.73 14.85 7.02
N ASN A 646 -8.59 14.78 6.35
CA ASN A 646 -7.39 14.15 6.89
C ASN A 646 -6.26 15.17 6.89
N ALA A 647 -5.51 15.22 7.97
CA ALA A 647 -4.28 16.00 8.08
C ALA A 647 -3.19 15.07 8.62
N VAL A 648 -2.18 14.83 7.80
CA VAL A 648 -0.99 14.02 8.13
C VAL A 648 0.20 14.95 8.20
N LEU A 649 0.87 14.99 9.34
CA LEU A 649 2.05 15.83 9.58
C LEU A 649 3.19 15.00 10.16
N GLY A 650 4.35 15.10 9.55
CA GLY A 650 5.60 14.56 10.05
C GLY A 650 6.63 15.66 10.28
N TYR A 651 7.34 15.58 11.38
CA TYR A 651 8.45 16.49 11.72
C TYR A 651 9.70 15.71 12.08
N ARG A 652 10.78 15.94 11.35
CA ARG A 652 12.05 15.26 11.54
C ARG A 652 13.02 16.15 12.32
N VAL A 653 13.55 15.63 13.43
CA VAL A 653 14.52 16.29 14.30
C VAL A 653 15.61 15.30 14.73
N GLY A 654 16.83 15.49 14.21
CA GLY A 654 17.91 14.55 14.45
C GLY A 654 17.59 13.13 13.98
N SER A 655 17.68 12.15 14.88
CA SER A 655 17.33 10.76 14.64
C SER A 655 15.84 10.45 14.90
N TYR A 656 15.06 11.43 15.32
CA TYR A 656 13.64 11.25 15.64
C TYR A 656 12.76 11.78 14.52
N THR A 657 11.64 11.09 14.30
CA THR A 657 10.50 11.56 13.50
C THR A 657 9.28 11.57 14.40
N LEU A 658 8.67 12.74 14.53
CA LEU A 658 7.40 12.92 15.23
C LEU A 658 6.30 12.99 14.17
N GLY A 659 5.23 12.25 14.35
CA GLY A 659 4.13 12.21 13.41
C GLY A 659 2.78 12.36 14.10
N GLY A 660 1.85 13.01 13.42
CA GLY A 660 0.46 13.11 13.81
C GLY A 660 -0.45 12.96 12.60
N ARG A 661 -1.57 12.27 12.79
CA ARG A 661 -2.66 12.21 11.81
C ARG A 661 -3.96 12.57 12.51
N MET A 662 -4.69 13.52 11.94
CA MET A 662 -6.05 13.85 12.32
C MET A 662 -7.00 13.40 11.23
N HIS A 663 -8.01 12.64 11.59
CA HIS A 663 -9.11 12.23 10.71
C HIS A 663 -10.42 12.73 11.28
N VAL A 664 -11.24 13.39 10.45
CA VAL A 664 -12.58 13.87 10.80
C VAL A 664 -13.53 13.57 9.66
N ASN A 665 -14.62 12.89 9.94
CA ASN A 665 -15.66 12.66 8.95
C ASN A 665 -17.06 12.79 9.55
N THR A 666 -17.97 13.34 8.76
CA THR A 666 -19.40 13.33 9.12
C THR A 666 -19.94 11.90 9.06
N GLY A 667 -20.82 11.56 9.99
CA GLY A 667 -21.42 10.25 10.07
C GLY A 667 -22.17 9.87 8.78
N ARG A 668 -22.09 8.58 8.42
CA ARG A 668 -22.87 8.01 7.32
C ARG A 668 -24.37 7.97 7.70
N PRO A 669 -25.29 7.99 6.73
CA PRO A 669 -26.70 7.80 7.00
C PRO A 669 -26.98 6.33 7.33
N VAL A 670 -27.88 6.12 8.28
CA VAL A 670 -28.47 4.84 8.61
C VAL A 670 -29.98 4.96 8.54
N LEU A 671 -30.65 3.91 8.10
CA LEU A 671 -32.09 3.87 8.08
C LEU A 671 -32.60 3.45 9.46
N VAL A 672 -33.31 4.32 10.12
CA VAL A 672 -33.98 4.06 11.40
C VAL A 672 -35.45 3.80 11.11
N ARG A 673 -35.97 2.68 11.60
CA ARG A 673 -37.34 2.24 11.42
C ARG A 673 -38.00 2.02 12.76
N ASN A 674 -39.24 2.46 12.84
CA ASN A 674 -40.21 1.96 13.82
C ASN A 674 -41.48 1.49 13.10
N ASP A 675 -42.49 1.06 13.83
CA ASP A 675 -43.74 0.57 13.26
C ASP A 675 -44.52 1.66 12.46
N TRP A 676 -44.15 2.92 12.62
CA TRP A 676 -44.89 4.08 12.12
C TRP A 676 -44.08 5.04 11.24
N ASP A 677 -42.74 4.98 11.32
CA ASP A 677 -41.85 5.94 10.64
C ASP A 677 -40.58 5.25 10.13
N GLU A 678 -40.16 5.67 8.94
CA GLU A 678 -38.93 5.24 8.31
C GLU A 678 -38.16 6.48 7.84
N ARG A 679 -36.99 6.73 8.46
CA ARG A 679 -36.21 7.93 8.14
C ARG A 679 -34.73 7.66 8.13
N PHE A 680 -34.00 8.41 7.30
CA PHE A 680 -32.54 8.44 7.36
C PHE A 680 -32.10 9.36 8.49
N GLN A 681 -31.26 8.81 9.36
CA GLN A 681 -30.55 9.55 10.40
C GLN A 681 -29.06 9.41 10.19
N ARG A 682 -28.26 10.47 10.41
CA ARG A 682 -26.81 10.37 10.34
C ARG A 682 -26.24 9.95 11.67
N LEU A 683 -25.24 9.06 11.60
CA LEU A 683 -24.40 8.75 12.75
C LEU A 683 -23.65 10.00 13.21
N PRO A 684 -23.21 10.07 14.46
CA PRO A 684 -22.37 11.16 14.96
C PRO A 684 -21.12 11.37 14.11
N THR A 685 -20.62 12.62 14.10
CA THR A 685 -19.31 12.93 13.50
C THR A 685 -18.22 12.17 14.23
N PHE A 686 -17.39 11.46 13.48
CA PHE A 686 -16.23 10.76 13.99
C PHE A 686 -14.99 11.62 13.84
N TYR A 687 -14.14 11.66 14.87
CA TYR A 687 -12.84 12.32 14.82
C TYR A 687 -11.79 11.43 15.52
N GLN A 688 -10.60 11.41 14.99
CA GLN A 688 -9.53 10.57 15.48
C GLN A 688 -8.20 11.31 15.38
N LEU A 689 -7.39 11.23 16.42
CA LEU A 689 -6.02 11.70 16.43
C LEU A 689 -5.11 10.50 16.64
N ASP A 690 -4.13 10.32 15.74
CA ASP A 690 -3.09 9.33 15.86
C ASP A 690 -1.75 10.02 16.04
N LEU A 691 -0.94 9.47 16.92
CA LEU A 691 0.37 10.01 17.28
C LEU A 691 1.43 8.94 17.07
N ARG A 692 2.56 9.31 16.48
CA ARG A 692 3.70 8.42 16.25
C ARG A 692 5.01 9.11 16.61
N VAL A 693 5.87 8.39 17.29
CA VAL A 693 7.26 8.77 17.54
C VAL A 693 8.14 7.65 17.04
N GLU A 694 9.07 7.94 16.16
CA GLU A 694 10.02 6.98 15.61
C GLU A 694 11.44 7.47 15.83
N ARG A 695 12.33 6.56 16.22
CA ARG A 695 13.77 6.80 16.32
C ARG A 695 14.51 5.88 15.38
N ARG A 696 15.28 6.49 14.46
CA ARG A 696 16.19 5.77 13.56
C ARG A 696 17.59 5.76 14.12
N MET A 697 18.17 4.58 14.28
CA MET A 697 19.54 4.32 14.67
C MET A 697 20.29 3.72 13.48
N VAL A 698 21.35 4.38 13.05
CA VAL A 698 22.14 3.95 11.88
C VAL A 698 23.47 3.40 12.37
N PHE A 699 23.64 2.10 12.24
CA PHE A 699 24.89 1.38 12.52
C PHE A 699 25.71 1.23 11.23
N ASP A 700 26.90 0.66 11.31
CA ASP A 700 27.78 0.56 10.14
C ASP A 700 27.23 -0.34 9.05
N ALA A 701 26.55 -1.43 9.42
CA ALA A 701 26.09 -2.46 8.51
C ALA A 701 24.58 -2.61 8.45
N PHE A 702 23.83 -2.01 9.37
CA PHE A 702 22.38 -2.12 9.44
C PHE A 702 21.76 -0.87 10.07
N THR A 703 20.47 -0.72 9.92
CA THR A 703 19.67 0.31 10.59
C THR A 703 18.65 -0.34 11.50
N VAL A 704 18.31 0.33 12.61
CA VAL A 704 17.21 -0.08 13.49
C VAL A 704 16.29 1.12 13.67
N ASP A 705 15.02 0.90 13.36
CA ASP A 705 13.95 1.84 13.65
C ASP A 705 13.10 1.29 14.80
N VAL A 706 12.89 2.11 15.83
CA VAL A 706 11.98 1.82 16.92
C VAL A 706 10.89 2.87 16.92
N TYR A 707 9.63 2.46 16.90
CA TYR A 707 8.52 3.39 16.93
C TYR A 707 7.45 3.02 17.95
N LEU A 708 6.88 4.05 18.52
CA LEU A 708 5.68 3.98 19.35
C LEU A 708 4.57 4.75 18.64
N GLU A 709 3.41 4.16 18.53
CA GLU A 709 2.24 4.74 17.88
C GLU A 709 1.01 4.56 18.78
N ILE A 710 0.18 5.58 18.88
CA ILE A 710 -1.10 5.53 19.57
C ILE A 710 -2.17 5.92 18.56
N VAL A 711 -2.98 4.95 18.17
CA VAL A 711 -4.11 5.15 17.25
C VAL A 711 -5.36 5.45 18.06
N ASN A 712 -6.13 6.44 17.61
CA ASN A 712 -7.29 7.00 18.31
C ASN A 712 -6.95 7.51 19.73
N ALA A 713 -5.89 8.31 19.86
CA ALA A 713 -5.47 8.91 21.12
C ALA A 713 -6.58 9.79 21.77
N THR A 714 -7.54 10.26 21.01
CA THR A 714 -8.74 10.97 21.50
C THR A 714 -9.73 10.06 22.23
N GLY A 715 -9.63 8.74 22.03
CA GLY A 715 -10.59 7.78 22.58
C GLY A 715 -12.01 8.00 22.07
N THR A 716 -12.17 8.47 20.84
CA THR A 716 -13.50 8.69 20.22
C THR A 716 -14.19 7.36 20.00
N ARG A 717 -15.49 7.31 20.31
CA ARG A 717 -16.33 6.13 20.05
C ARG A 717 -16.63 5.98 18.57
N THR A 718 -16.55 4.76 18.06
CA THR A 718 -17.04 4.42 16.72
C THR A 718 -18.48 3.95 16.85
N VAL A 719 -19.41 4.67 16.24
CA VAL A 719 -20.84 4.31 16.21
C VAL A 719 -21.10 3.53 14.92
N LEU A 720 -21.57 2.28 15.08
CA LEU A 720 -21.87 1.37 13.97
C LEU A 720 -23.27 1.53 13.43
N GLY A 721 -24.22 1.78 14.31
CA GLY A 721 -25.63 1.85 14.00
C GLY A 721 -26.42 2.55 15.11
N LEU A 722 -27.69 2.73 14.82
CA LEU A 722 -28.68 3.24 15.77
C LEU A 722 -29.75 2.16 15.89
N ASP A 723 -29.96 1.70 17.11
CA ASP A 723 -31.02 0.76 17.46
C ASP A 723 -32.16 1.55 18.07
N GLN A 724 -33.40 1.33 17.62
CA GLN A 724 -34.57 2.00 18.17
C GLN A 724 -35.36 0.99 18.98
N ASP A 725 -35.66 1.34 20.23
CA ASP A 725 -36.56 0.58 21.08
C ASP A 725 -37.98 0.66 20.48
N PRO A 726 -38.61 -0.48 20.13
CA PRO A 726 -39.89 -0.49 19.46
C PRO A 726 -41.04 -0.01 20.34
N VAL A 727 -40.86 -0.04 21.67
CA VAL A 727 -41.91 0.37 22.64
C VAL A 727 -41.80 1.84 23.02
N THR A 728 -40.58 2.30 23.33
CA THR A 728 -40.35 3.66 23.82
C THR A 728 -40.01 4.64 22.70
N GLY A 729 -39.61 4.14 21.52
CA GLY A 729 -39.11 4.96 20.41
C GLY A 729 -37.75 5.62 20.70
N GLN A 730 -37.12 5.31 21.83
CA GLN A 730 -35.76 5.78 22.13
C GLN A 730 -34.73 5.17 21.20
N THR A 731 -33.84 6.03 20.70
CA THR A 731 -32.72 5.60 19.85
C THR A 731 -31.46 5.43 20.71
N THR A 732 -30.85 4.28 20.66
CA THR A 732 -29.59 3.94 21.32
C THR A 732 -28.48 3.74 20.29
N GLU A 733 -27.27 4.15 20.64
CA GLU A 733 -26.09 4.00 19.77
C GLU A 733 -25.45 2.63 20.00
N ASN A 734 -25.35 1.83 18.94
CA ASN A 734 -24.47 0.68 18.92
C ASN A 734 -23.05 1.18 18.64
N SER A 735 -22.20 1.22 19.67
CA SER A 735 -20.89 1.85 19.59
C SER A 735 -19.85 1.13 20.44
N TYR A 736 -18.57 1.29 20.07
CA TYR A 736 -17.43 0.85 20.87
C TYR A 736 -16.34 1.91 20.90
N ARG A 737 -15.41 1.76 21.83
CA ARG A 737 -14.24 2.63 21.96
C ARG A 737 -12.99 1.75 21.96
N ILE A 738 -12.07 2.02 21.02
CA ILE A 738 -10.77 1.36 20.97
C ILE A 738 -9.69 2.45 20.91
N VAL A 739 -8.73 2.42 21.81
CA VAL A 739 -7.46 3.13 21.74
C VAL A 739 -6.40 2.08 21.55
N LEU A 740 -5.64 2.13 20.46
CA LEU A 740 -4.69 1.09 20.10
C LEU A 740 -3.25 1.62 20.21
N PRO A 741 -2.53 1.34 21.31
CA PRO A 741 -1.09 1.54 21.36
C PRO A 741 -0.40 0.46 20.52
N SER A 742 0.66 0.81 19.80
CA SER A 742 1.48 -0.11 19.04
C SER A 742 2.95 0.23 19.20
N LEU A 743 3.73 -0.76 19.53
CA LEU A 743 5.19 -0.70 19.54
C LEU A 743 5.71 -1.56 18.41
N GLY A 744 6.67 -1.04 17.65
CA GLY A 744 7.33 -1.80 16.61
C GLY A 744 8.84 -1.56 16.58
N ILE A 745 9.56 -2.61 16.24
CA ILE A 745 11.01 -2.59 16.05
C ILE A 745 11.27 -3.15 14.65
N ARG A 746 12.08 -2.47 13.88
CA ARG A 746 12.51 -2.89 12.56
C ARG A 746 14.02 -2.83 12.46
N ALA A 747 14.61 -3.87 11.93
CA ALA A 747 16.03 -3.91 11.55
C ALA A 747 16.14 -4.12 10.03
N GLU A 748 17.02 -3.37 9.37
CA GLU A 748 17.34 -3.49 7.94
C GLU A 748 18.86 -3.64 7.78
N LEU A 749 19.27 -4.67 7.00
CA LEU A 749 20.65 -5.01 6.64
C LEU A 749 20.92 -4.68 5.18
#